data_689786143e83398e2629becf9bcc73a0
#
_entry.id   689786143e83398e2629becf9bcc73a0
#
_cell.length_a   1.000
_cell.length_b   1.000
_cell.length_c   1.000
_cell.angle_alpha   90.00
_cell.angle_beta   90.00
_cell.angle_gamma   90.00
#
_symmetry.space_group_name_H-M   'P 1'
#
loop_
_entity.id
_entity.type
_entity.pdbx_description
1 polymer ?
#
loop_
_entity_poly.entity_id
_entity_poly.type
_entity_poly.pdbx_seq_one_letter_code
_entity_poly.pdbx_strand_id
1 'polypeptide(L)'
;MADSVVRRAPRVLGALAAAVVLVGAGAAPARAAAPPPPGRAAILVLPWSDAAGGDRVLLERLGERRRGLAVGLTSPTVGGHSPEQFALDLSQGTRVPLGLYGGAPPSLALRARPGGRAAVERWEAVRARARRAPARVEPGLLATVARRAGRDVAYLGPWRAPQAAVAADLGGRVDAHPSVPARAAAGQAGSAWGEADLLVARLPDGNAGLAVVDRLLGLRAPSDLVYVVRVPPPAAPRAPLLATGLAGPGFEAGRGFASATTRRPGLVTATDVAPTVLERLGVPVPSTMAGRRIEARPGSAGAGAAIRQRERLSAILPGRPPALLGLLAAWVAVVAALALARGRAGTRTGLRLGLLAALWFPGLSLATAALSVSIPPSVVLESALLALGSLALAAITDRLLPWPRGPALPAAAVVCAYTIDLALGSPLTAISLVGPNPAGGARFFGIGNELEALLSVSVLIGVGAALSRTLKSPGRVAATFAAAGLVAAAVLGAGRLGADVGAVVTLGAGTAAAAACAPPPGAGRRAVAALVVLAPVLALGALVVLDSSTGGDAHLSRSVLDGGSEGIVAALERRMATQLDLLGSAVGALIAAAGLCVLIAVAVRRRSALAPLREAGARPLTAGLSGAFAAVLICALANDSAPDVLVIGAVLALLAAGYVHSEPSKQERRPTLERDTSRRYDEARSRPTAA
;
A
#
# COMPACT_ATOMS: atom_id res chain seq x y z
N MET A 1 -1.79 -2.69 -39.03
CA MET A 1 -2.17 -1.99 -37.80
C MET A 1 -1.16 -2.14 -36.67
N ALA A 2 -0.63 -3.34 -36.36
CA ALA A 2 0.33 -3.54 -35.26
C ALA A 2 1.66 -2.75 -35.39
N ASP A 3 2.21 -2.57 -36.60
CA ASP A 3 3.44 -1.79 -36.82
C ASP A 3 3.29 -0.28 -36.60
N SER A 4 2.09 0.27 -36.79
CA SER A 4 1.83 1.69 -36.53
C SER A 4 1.73 2.00 -35.03
N VAL A 5 1.23 1.08 -34.23
CA VAL A 5 1.16 1.20 -32.77
C VAL A 5 2.56 1.14 -32.16
N VAL A 6 3.42 0.24 -32.64
CA VAL A 6 4.80 0.09 -32.13
C VAL A 6 5.68 1.30 -32.53
N ARG A 7 5.48 1.90 -33.70
CA ARG A 7 6.20 3.14 -34.10
C ARG A 7 5.76 4.37 -33.30
N ARG A 8 4.56 4.35 -32.72
CA ARG A 8 4.03 5.45 -31.89
C ARG A 8 4.36 5.27 -30.40
N ALA A 9 4.79 4.09 -29.94
CA ALA A 9 5.10 3.81 -28.55
C ALA A 9 6.10 4.80 -27.90
N PRO A 10 7.21 5.23 -28.53
CA PRO A 10 8.11 6.23 -27.95
C PRO A 10 7.45 7.61 -27.82
N ARG A 11 6.56 7.97 -28.74
CA ARG A 11 5.82 9.24 -28.68
C ARG A 11 4.73 9.23 -27.61
N VAL A 12 4.10 8.07 -27.39
CA VAL A 12 3.09 7.88 -26.31
C VAL A 12 3.78 7.88 -24.96
N LEU A 13 4.94 7.24 -24.82
CA LEU A 13 5.75 7.29 -23.58
C LEU A 13 6.25 8.71 -23.29
N GLY A 14 6.69 9.44 -24.31
CA GLY A 14 7.08 10.85 -24.17
C GLY A 14 5.91 11.76 -23.80
N ALA A 15 4.71 11.54 -24.38
CA ALA A 15 3.50 12.27 -24.04
C ALA A 15 2.99 11.95 -22.64
N LEU A 16 3.08 10.68 -22.21
CA LEU A 16 2.76 10.26 -20.84
C LEU A 16 3.74 10.85 -19.82
N ALA A 17 5.04 10.86 -20.12
CA ALA A 17 6.04 11.50 -19.29
C ALA A 17 5.78 13.03 -19.16
N ALA A 18 5.46 13.70 -20.27
CA ALA A 18 5.11 15.11 -20.26
C ALA A 18 3.79 15.38 -19.50
N ALA A 19 2.77 14.52 -19.65
CA ALA A 19 1.52 14.62 -18.92
C ALA A 19 1.71 14.40 -17.41
N VAL A 20 2.57 13.44 -17.00
CA VAL A 20 2.91 13.20 -15.59
C VAL A 20 3.65 14.39 -14.98
N VAL A 21 4.57 15.00 -15.72
CA VAL A 21 5.27 16.23 -15.29
C VAL A 21 4.30 17.42 -15.19
N LEU A 22 3.37 17.56 -16.13
CA LEU A 22 2.35 18.62 -16.14
C LEU A 22 1.31 18.43 -15.00
N VAL A 23 0.86 17.21 -14.73
CA VAL A 23 -0.06 16.91 -13.62
C VAL A 23 0.64 17.05 -12.27
N GLY A 24 1.93 16.71 -12.19
CA GLY A 24 2.76 16.94 -10.99
C GLY A 24 3.00 18.42 -10.69
N ALA A 25 3.09 19.25 -11.72
CA ALA A 25 3.32 20.70 -11.60
C ALA A 25 2.03 21.51 -11.35
N GLY A 26 0.85 20.97 -11.69
CA GLY A 26 -0.40 21.75 -11.78
C GLY A 26 -1.22 21.89 -10.49
N ALA A 27 -0.92 21.19 -9.42
CA ALA A 27 -1.61 21.35 -8.14
C ALA A 27 -0.83 22.32 -7.24
N ALA A 28 -1.01 23.62 -7.43
CA ALA A 28 -0.62 24.60 -6.43
C ALA A 28 -1.25 24.20 -5.08
N PRO A 29 -0.52 24.26 -3.96
CA PRO A 29 -1.10 23.98 -2.67
C PRO A 29 -2.26 24.96 -2.46
N ALA A 30 -3.45 24.42 -2.23
CA ALA A 30 -4.60 25.23 -1.85
C ALA A 30 -4.16 26.09 -0.66
N ARG A 31 -4.29 27.40 -0.80
CA ARG A 31 -3.91 28.35 0.25
C ARG A 31 -4.57 27.90 1.54
N ALA A 32 -3.77 27.50 2.52
CA ALA A 32 -4.28 27.05 3.79
C ALA A 32 -5.19 28.14 4.35
N ALA A 33 -6.45 27.83 4.57
CA ALA A 33 -7.37 28.73 5.27
C ALA A 33 -6.75 29.08 6.63
N ALA A 34 -6.92 30.33 7.08
CA ALA A 34 -6.45 30.74 8.38
C ALA A 34 -6.93 29.74 9.46
N PRO A 35 -6.07 29.35 10.41
CA PRO A 35 -6.47 28.42 11.45
C PRO A 35 -7.68 29.00 12.19
N PRO A 36 -8.73 28.20 12.44
CA PRO A 36 -9.87 28.66 13.20
C PRO A 36 -9.46 29.02 14.64
N PRO A 37 -10.18 29.92 15.31
CA PRO A 37 -9.84 30.36 16.65
C PRO A 37 -9.71 29.17 17.61
N PRO A 38 -8.80 29.21 18.60
CA PRO A 38 -8.65 28.17 19.60
C PRO A 38 -9.99 27.83 20.27
N GLY A 39 -10.21 26.53 20.52
CA GLY A 39 -11.37 25.99 21.20
C GLY A 39 -10.97 24.86 22.13
N ARG A 40 -11.91 24.19 22.74
CA ARG A 40 -11.71 23.00 23.56
C ARG A 40 -11.70 21.76 22.69
N ALA A 41 -11.21 20.65 23.24
CA ALA A 41 -11.22 19.35 22.56
C ALA A 41 -11.69 18.23 23.49
N ALA A 42 -12.48 17.29 22.97
CA ALA A 42 -12.82 16.04 23.63
C ALA A 42 -12.40 14.82 22.81
N ILE A 43 -11.75 13.85 23.46
CA ILE A 43 -11.48 12.52 22.92
C ILE A 43 -12.39 11.53 23.66
N LEU A 44 -13.46 11.10 23.00
CA LEU A 44 -14.48 10.22 23.54
C LEU A 44 -14.28 8.80 23.05
N VAL A 45 -14.01 7.87 23.95
CA VAL A 45 -13.67 6.51 23.61
C VAL A 45 -14.76 5.54 24.04
N LEU A 46 -15.46 4.95 23.07
CA LEU A 46 -16.50 3.96 23.27
C LEU A 46 -15.88 2.54 23.48
N PRO A 47 -16.51 1.68 24.30
CA PRO A 47 -16.05 0.32 24.49
C PRO A 47 -16.14 -0.53 23.23
N TRP A 48 -15.34 -1.58 23.17
CA TRP A 48 -15.54 -2.65 22.20
C TRP A 48 -16.81 -3.43 22.56
N SER A 49 -17.55 -3.86 21.56
CA SER A 49 -18.72 -4.72 21.72
C SER A 49 -18.64 -5.86 20.69
N ASP A 50 -18.78 -7.08 21.16
CA ASP A 50 -18.83 -8.27 20.31
C ASP A 50 -20.22 -8.52 19.67
N ALA A 51 -21.19 -7.63 19.92
CA ALA A 51 -22.52 -7.73 19.33
C ALA A 51 -22.45 -7.79 17.81
N ALA A 52 -23.17 -8.71 17.20
CA ALA A 52 -23.27 -8.87 15.76
C ALA A 52 -23.59 -7.53 15.07
N GLY A 53 -22.77 -7.12 14.13
CA GLY A 53 -22.88 -5.83 13.46
C GLY A 53 -22.35 -4.63 14.24
N GLY A 54 -21.69 -4.81 15.39
CA GLY A 54 -21.33 -3.77 16.35
C GLY A 54 -20.71 -2.49 15.77
N ASP A 55 -19.71 -2.57 14.88
CA ASP A 55 -19.13 -1.37 14.25
C ASP A 55 -20.03 -0.79 13.16
N ARG A 56 -20.78 -1.61 12.43
CA ARG A 56 -21.73 -1.16 11.42
C ARG A 56 -22.86 -0.37 12.09
N VAL A 57 -23.47 -0.94 13.13
CA VAL A 57 -24.53 -0.29 13.92
C VAL A 57 -24.00 1.00 14.56
N LEU A 58 -22.77 1.00 15.07
CA LEU A 58 -22.18 2.21 15.65
C LEU A 58 -21.96 3.30 14.59
N LEU A 59 -21.47 2.96 13.40
CA LEU A 59 -21.32 3.89 12.29
C LEU A 59 -22.66 4.49 11.86
N GLU A 60 -23.71 3.67 11.77
CA GLU A 60 -25.07 4.11 11.45
C GLU A 60 -25.59 5.08 12.51
N ARG A 61 -25.43 4.74 13.81
CA ARG A 61 -25.85 5.59 14.92
C ARG A 61 -25.06 6.90 15.01
N LEU A 62 -23.74 6.88 14.82
CA LEU A 62 -22.93 8.10 14.78
C LEU A 62 -23.30 8.98 13.59
N GLY A 63 -23.70 8.37 12.46
CA GLY A 63 -24.10 9.06 11.24
C GLY A 63 -25.51 9.63 11.25
N GLU A 64 -26.28 9.46 12.32
CA GLU A 64 -27.60 10.10 12.46
C GLU A 64 -27.47 11.63 12.37
N ARG A 65 -28.21 12.25 11.43
CA ARG A 65 -28.08 13.69 11.14
C ARG A 65 -28.23 14.60 12.38
N ARG A 66 -29.05 14.17 13.34
CA ARG A 66 -29.25 14.91 14.59
C ARG A 66 -27.97 15.14 15.40
N ARG A 67 -26.94 14.30 15.24
CA ARG A 67 -25.69 14.42 15.98
C ARG A 67 -24.70 15.41 15.35
N GLY A 68 -24.86 15.73 14.08
CA GLY A 68 -23.97 16.66 13.40
C GLY A 68 -22.52 16.16 13.25
N LEU A 69 -22.28 14.84 13.34
CA LEU A 69 -20.95 14.22 13.23
C LEU A 69 -20.60 13.92 11.78
N ALA A 70 -19.40 14.27 11.36
CA ALA A 70 -18.72 13.67 10.21
C ALA A 70 -18.26 12.27 10.63
N VAL A 71 -18.63 11.23 9.85
CA VAL A 71 -18.41 9.83 10.22
C VAL A 71 -17.41 9.17 9.29
N GLY A 72 -16.54 8.32 9.82
CA GLY A 72 -15.53 7.57 9.09
C GLY A 72 -14.84 6.52 9.94
N LEU A 73 -13.58 6.27 9.65
CA LEU A 73 -12.80 5.17 10.20
C LEU A 73 -11.46 5.67 10.76
N THR A 74 -11.00 5.04 11.85
CA THR A 74 -9.65 5.22 12.38
C THR A 74 -8.85 3.92 12.29
N SER A 75 -7.66 3.98 11.70
CA SER A 75 -6.66 2.93 11.78
C SER A 75 -5.92 3.02 13.12
N PRO A 76 -6.05 2.01 14.02
CA PRO A 76 -5.56 2.16 15.39
C PRO A 76 -4.05 2.02 15.50
N THR A 77 -3.47 0.95 14.97
CA THR A 77 -2.04 0.61 15.12
C THR A 77 -1.48 0.04 13.81
N VAL A 78 -0.22 -0.36 13.81
CA VAL A 78 0.42 -1.04 12.67
C VAL A 78 0.60 -2.52 12.99
N GLY A 79 0.07 -3.40 12.14
CA GLY A 79 0.12 -4.84 12.34
C GLY A 79 -0.80 -5.32 13.45
N GLY A 80 -0.25 -5.99 14.47
CA GLY A 80 -0.98 -6.39 15.67
C GLY A 80 -1.45 -5.18 16.48
N HIS A 81 -2.39 -5.39 17.40
CA HIS A 81 -2.94 -4.29 18.20
C HIS A 81 -3.26 -4.72 19.64
N SER A 82 -3.35 -3.71 20.49
CA SER A 82 -3.94 -3.80 21.83
C SER A 82 -4.61 -2.47 22.19
N PRO A 83 -5.60 -2.48 23.10
CA PRO A 83 -6.19 -1.26 23.63
C PRO A 83 -5.16 -0.33 24.29
N GLU A 84 -4.13 -0.88 24.93
CA GLU A 84 -3.04 -0.15 25.57
C GLU A 84 -2.18 0.56 24.52
N GLN A 85 -1.75 -0.15 23.47
CA GLN A 85 -0.97 0.47 22.40
C GLN A 85 -1.75 1.54 21.67
N PHE A 86 -3.03 1.31 21.42
CA PHE A 86 -3.90 2.32 20.82
C PHE A 86 -3.97 3.61 21.66
N ALA A 87 -4.12 3.49 22.99
CA ALA A 87 -4.11 4.64 23.88
C ALA A 87 -2.75 5.37 23.87
N LEU A 88 -1.64 4.63 23.82
CA LEU A 88 -0.31 5.22 23.69
C LEU A 88 -0.14 5.94 22.35
N ASP A 89 -0.58 5.35 21.24
CA ASP A 89 -0.49 5.96 19.90
C ASP A 89 -1.30 7.27 19.80
N LEU A 90 -2.47 7.33 20.47
CA LEU A 90 -3.24 8.57 20.62
C LEU A 90 -2.48 9.63 21.42
N SER A 91 -1.73 9.24 22.47
CA SER A 91 -1.03 10.16 23.37
C SER A 91 0.27 10.71 22.79
N GLN A 92 0.94 9.94 21.93
CA GLN A 92 2.28 10.26 21.44
C GLN A 92 2.30 10.81 20.01
N GLY A 93 1.21 10.66 19.24
CA GLY A 93 1.12 11.13 17.86
C GLY A 93 2.11 10.46 16.89
N THR A 94 2.72 9.36 17.29
CA THR A 94 3.72 8.59 16.54
C THR A 94 3.53 7.10 16.85
N ARG A 95 3.78 6.22 15.87
CA ARG A 95 3.66 4.78 16.04
C ARG A 95 4.68 4.01 15.22
N VAL A 96 5.02 2.83 15.69
CA VAL A 96 5.77 1.80 14.94
C VAL A 96 4.99 0.48 15.00
N PRO A 97 5.31 -0.52 14.17
CA PRO A 97 4.73 -1.85 14.28
C PRO A 97 4.86 -2.41 15.71
N LEU A 98 3.79 -3.05 16.19
CA LEU A 98 3.72 -3.51 17.60
C LEU A 98 4.90 -4.42 17.99
N GLY A 99 5.35 -5.31 17.08
CA GLY A 99 6.49 -6.20 17.29
C GLY A 99 7.81 -5.47 17.57
N LEU A 100 7.99 -4.27 16.99
CA LEU A 100 9.23 -3.51 17.11
C LEU A 100 9.43 -2.81 18.47
N TYR A 101 8.45 -2.85 19.36
CA TYR A 101 8.61 -2.35 20.73
C TYR A 101 9.31 -3.34 21.67
N GLY A 102 9.59 -4.57 21.23
CA GLY A 102 10.25 -5.58 22.06
C GLY A 102 9.38 -6.11 23.20
N GLY A 103 8.09 -6.34 22.95
CA GLY A 103 7.12 -6.91 23.89
C GLY A 103 5.79 -6.18 23.97
N ALA A 104 4.82 -6.81 24.64
CA ALA A 104 3.51 -6.23 24.87
C ALA A 104 3.58 -4.96 25.74
N PRO A 105 2.67 -3.99 25.57
CA PRO A 105 2.58 -2.84 26.46
C PRO A 105 2.19 -3.31 27.87
N PRO A 106 2.76 -2.68 28.93
CA PRO A 106 2.33 -2.95 30.29
C PRO A 106 0.90 -2.46 30.52
N SER A 107 0.24 -2.92 31.59
CA SER A 107 -1.05 -2.39 32.04
C SER A 107 -0.95 -0.88 32.29
N LEU A 108 -1.95 -0.15 31.81
CA LEU A 108 -2.05 1.31 31.92
C LEU A 108 -3.12 1.75 32.95
N ALA A 109 -3.37 0.93 33.95
CA ALA A 109 -4.30 1.28 35.05
C ALA A 109 -3.79 2.50 35.83
N LEU A 110 -4.72 3.27 36.40
CA LEU A 110 -4.41 4.36 37.31
C LEU A 110 -4.26 3.86 38.74
N ARG A 111 -3.39 4.53 39.50
CA ARG A 111 -3.34 4.47 40.96
C ARG A 111 -3.49 5.87 41.56
N ALA A 112 -4.14 5.94 42.71
CA ALA A 112 -4.23 7.18 43.46
C ALA A 112 -2.85 7.66 43.95
N ARG A 113 -2.70 8.98 44.02
CA ARG A 113 -1.55 9.65 44.61
C ARG A 113 -2.03 10.64 45.68
N PRO A 114 -1.17 11.05 46.62
CA PRO A 114 -1.53 12.10 47.60
C PRO A 114 -2.01 13.37 46.91
N GLY A 115 -2.99 14.04 47.47
CA GLY A 115 -3.56 15.29 46.95
C GLY A 115 -4.59 15.11 45.83
N GLY A 116 -5.26 13.94 45.74
CA GLY A 116 -6.36 13.70 44.79
C GLY A 116 -5.94 13.51 43.34
N ARG A 117 -4.63 13.44 43.10
CA ARG A 117 -4.04 13.17 41.76
C ARG A 117 -3.95 11.69 41.49
N ALA A 118 -3.90 11.31 40.22
CA ALA A 118 -3.68 9.95 39.77
C ALA A 118 -2.40 9.83 38.94
N ALA A 119 -1.87 8.61 38.82
CA ALA A 119 -0.79 8.33 37.91
C ALA A 119 -0.97 6.94 37.27
N VAL A 120 -0.53 6.79 36.05
CA VAL A 120 -0.50 5.49 35.35
C VAL A 120 0.53 4.58 36.03
N GLU A 121 0.11 3.36 36.36
CA GLU A 121 0.98 2.35 36.94
C GLU A 121 2.10 1.95 35.98
N ARG A 122 3.26 1.61 36.52
CA ARG A 122 4.41 1.12 35.76
C ARG A 122 4.82 2.03 34.57
N TRP A 123 4.58 3.37 34.69
CA TRP A 123 4.86 4.32 33.61
C TRP A 123 6.30 4.31 33.15
N GLU A 124 7.27 4.03 34.06
CA GLU A 124 8.68 3.92 33.65
C GLU A 124 8.91 2.70 32.72
N ALA A 125 8.16 1.61 32.90
CA ALA A 125 8.21 0.47 31.96
C ALA A 125 7.63 0.84 30.59
N VAL A 126 6.60 1.70 30.53
CA VAL A 126 6.07 2.26 29.27
C VAL A 126 7.16 3.06 28.56
N ARG A 127 7.83 3.96 29.29
CA ARG A 127 8.92 4.79 28.74
C ARG A 127 10.12 3.94 28.31
N ALA A 128 10.51 2.95 29.11
CA ALA A 128 11.60 2.04 28.78
C ALA A 128 11.30 1.23 27.50
N ARG A 129 10.04 0.80 27.33
CA ARG A 129 9.57 0.15 26.10
C ARG A 129 9.61 1.09 24.90
N ALA A 130 9.15 2.33 25.05
CA ALA A 130 9.19 3.34 23.99
C ALA A 130 10.62 3.67 23.52
N ARG A 131 11.60 3.71 24.45
CA ARG A 131 13.03 3.92 24.11
C ARG A 131 13.65 2.79 23.30
N ARG A 132 13.08 1.57 23.32
CA ARG A 132 13.54 0.44 22.48
C ARG A 132 12.99 0.50 21.06
N ALA A 133 11.94 1.26 20.83
CA ALA A 133 11.36 1.40 19.49
C ALA A 133 12.37 2.05 18.54
N PRO A 134 12.48 1.59 17.27
CA PRO A 134 13.37 2.18 16.28
C PRO A 134 12.77 3.49 15.70
N ALA A 135 12.28 4.36 16.56
CA ALA A 135 11.75 5.68 16.28
C ALA A 135 11.68 6.49 17.57
N ARG A 136 11.67 7.82 17.44
CA ARG A 136 11.45 8.69 18.60
C ARG A 136 9.98 8.66 19.01
N VAL A 137 9.70 7.92 20.07
CA VAL A 137 8.36 7.71 20.62
C VAL A 137 8.33 8.24 22.04
N GLU A 138 7.42 9.17 22.32
CA GLU A 138 7.31 9.86 23.62
C GLU A 138 5.89 9.71 24.19
N PRO A 139 5.60 8.64 24.97
CA PRO A 139 4.29 8.46 25.62
C PRO A 139 3.96 9.63 26.55
N GLY A 140 2.73 10.16 26.45
CA GLY A 140 2.30 11.29 27.26
C GLY A 140 2.62 12.66 26.66
N LEU A 141 3.10 12.72 25.42
CA LEU A 141 3.49 13.98 24.77
C LEU A 141 2.32 14.93 24.58
N LEU A 142 1.13 14.46 24.16
CA LEU A 142 -0.08 15.26 23.96
C LEU A 142 -0.42 16.08 25.22
N ALA A 143 -0.63 15.41 26.33
CA ALA A 143 -1.02 16.08 27.58
C ALA A 143 0.09 16.99 28.12
N THR A 144 1.36 16.60 27.96
CA THR A 144 2.50 17.43 28.39
C THR A 144 2.56 18.74 27.62
N VAL A 145 2.42 18.68 26.30
CA VAL A 145 2.50 19.87 25.44
C VAL A 145 1.30 20.79 25.69
N ALA A 146 0.10 20.21 25.82
CA ALA A 146 -1.10 20.97 26.18
C ALA A 146 -0.93 21.70 27.53
N ARG A 147 -0.51 21.01 28.60
CA ARG A 147 -0.31 21.59 29.93
C ARG A 147 0.81 22.65 29.95
N ARG A 148 1.89 22.45 29.23
CA ARG A 148 2.95 23.48 29.10
C ARG A 148 2.46 24.76 28.43
N ALA A 149 1.43 24.66 27.60
CA ALA A 149 0.75 25.79 26.99
C ALA A 149 -0.39 26.37 27.85
N GLY A 150 -0.50 25.96 29.13
CA GLY A 150 -1.51 26.44 30.06
C GLY A 150 -2.91 25.85 29.80
N ARG A 151 -3.01 24.68 29.17
CA ARG A 151 -4.28 24.01 28.89
C ARG A 151 -4.55 22.93 29.93
N ASP A 152 -5.75 22.92 30.50
CA ASP A 152 -6.17 21.90 31.44
C ASP A 152 -6.58 20.62 30.75
N VAL A 153 -6.01 19.49 31.22
CA VAL A 153 -6.24 18.16 30.64
C VAL A 153 -6.80 17.25 31.70
N ALA A 154 -8.02 16.73 31.49
CA ALA A 154 -8.72 15.85 32.42
C ALA A 154 -9.04 14.50 31.79
N TYR A 155 -9.06 13.46 32.61
CA TYR A 155 -9.53 12.13 32.28
C TYR A 155 -10.82 11.80 33.04
N LEU A 156 -11.81 11.28 32.30
CA LEU A 156 -13.07 10.79 32.89
C LEU A 156 -13.24 9.31 32.50
N GLY A 157 -13.28 8.42 33.48
CA GLY A 157 -13.53 7.01 33.20
C GLY A 157 -13.01 6.04 34.26
N PRO A 158 -13.16 4.72 34.02
CA PRO A 158 -12.68 3.68 34.90
C PRO A 158 -11.15 3.74 35.07
N TRP A 159 -10.67 3.58 36.28
CA TRP A 159 -9.24 3.67 36.60
C TRP A 159 -8.40 2.52 35.99
N ARG A 160 -9.04 1.42 35.64
CA ARG A 160 -8.38 0.28 34.96
C ARG A 160 -8.38 0.40 33.43
N ALA A 161 -9.00 1.45 32.88
CA ALA A 161 -9.07 1.64 31.45
C ALA A 161 -7.78 2.26 30.89
N PRO A 162 -7.17 1.68 29.84
CA PRO A 162 -5.92 2.17 29.28
C PRO A 162 -6.00 3.57 28.67
N GLN A 163 -7.20 4.08 28.39
CA GLN A 163 -7.44 5.40 27.82
C GLN A 163 -6.99 6.53 28.73
N ALA A 164 -6.82 6.29 30.04
CA ALA A 164 -6.23 7.24 30.96
C ALA A 164 -4.82 7.70 30.55
N ALA A 165 -4.07 6.83 29.86
CA ALA A 165 -2.74 7.15 29.33
C ALA A 165 -2.76 8.25 28.25
N VAL A 166 -3.90 8.51 27.60
CA VAL A 166 -4.04 9.62 26.63
C VAL A 166 -3.96 10.98 27.32
N ALA A 167 -4.48 11.09 28.55
CA ALA A 167 -4.41 12.28 29.40
C ALA A 167 -3.16 12.34 30.29
N ALA A 168 -2.30 11.31 30.28
CA ALA A 168 -1.09 11.27 31.07
C ALA A 168 -0.01 12.21 30.48
N ASP A 169 0.74 12.89 31.37
CA ASP A 169 1.94 13.62 31.00
C ASP A 169 3.17 12.69 30.84
N LEU A 170 4.32 13.23 30.45
CA LEU A 170 5.59 12.49 30.34
C LEU A 170 6.00 11.81 31.65
N GLY A 171 5.53 12.27 32.79
CA GLY A 171 5.71 11.65 34.12
C GLY A 171 4.64 10.63 34.48
N GLY A 172 3.66 10.39 33.60
CA GLY A 172 2.52 9.49 33.84
C GLY A 172 1.46 10.05 34.76
N ARG A 173 1.44 11.35 35.06
CA ARG A 173 0.45 12.01 35.93
C ARG A 173 -0.81 12.30 35.16
N VAL A 174 -1.97 12.09 35.79
CA VAL A 174 -3.30 12.27 35.22
C VAL A 174 -4.18 12.99 36.22
N ASP A 175 -4.91 14.04 35.79
CA ASP A 175 -6.00 14.62 36.54
C ASP A 175 -7.27 13.81 36.20
N ALA A 176 -7.66 12.94 37.13
CA ALA A 176 -8.66 11.90 36.88
C ALA A 176 -9.91 12.14 37.68
N HIS A 177 -11.05 12.12 36.98
CA HIS A 177 -12.38 12.06 37.59
C HIS A 177 -12.86 10.59 37.55
N PRO A 178 -13.15 9.96 38.68
CA PRO A 178 -13.67 8.59 38.71
C PRO A 178 -15.02 8.51 37.99
N SER A 179 -15.24 7.39 37.27
CA SER A 179 -16.51 7.16 36.60
C SER A 179 -17.67 6.98 37.60
N VAL A 180 -18.80 7.54 37.27
CA VAL A 180 -20.08 7.33 37.94
C VAL A 180 -20.90 6.24 37.25
N PRO A 181 -21.99 5.76 37.86
CA PRO A 181 -22.93 4.85 37.19
C PRO A 181 -23.39 5.41 35.84
N ALA A 182 -23.64 4.51 34.87
CA ALA A 182 -23.95 4.88 33.48
C ALA A 182 -25.08 5.93 33.33
N ARG A 183 -26.09 5.91 34.23
CA ARG A 183 -27.18 6.86 34.27
C ARG A 183 -26.76 8.32 34.58
N ALA A 184 -25.65 8.50 35.29
CA ALA A 184 -25.13 9.82 35.68
C ALA A 184 -23.96 10.26 34.77
N ALA A 185 -23.49 9.42 33.90
CA ALA A 185 -22.29 9.67 33.09
C ALA A 185 -22.39 10.91 32.20
N ALA A 186 -23.56 11.17 31.61
CA ALA A 186 -23.76 12.34 30.75
C ALA A 186 -23.70 13.69 31.56
N GLY A 187 -24.22 13.70 32.79
CA GLY A 187 -24.09 14.86 33.69
C GLY A 187 -22.64 15.10 34.08
N GLN A 188 -21.96 14.05 34.56
CA GLN A 188 -20.55 14.14 34.95
C GLN A 188 -19.66 14.60 33.79
N ALA A 189 -19.88 14.06 32.59
CA ALA A 189 -19.13 14.48 31.40
C ALA A 189 -19.37 15.97 31.06
N GLY A 190 -20.60 16.47 31.26
CA GLY A 190 -20.90 17.87 31.06
C GLY A 190 -20.15 18.77 32.06
N SER A 191 -20.06 18.38 33.34
CA SER A 191 -19.28 19.12 34.35
C SER A 191 -17.78 19.09 34.01
N ALA A 192 -17.22 17.92 33.75
CA ALA A 192 -15.81 17.78 33.39
C ALA A 192 -15.43 18.53 32.11
N TRP A 193 -16.36 18.62 31.14
CA TRP A 193 -16.19 19.44 29.92
C TRP A 193 -16.13 20.95 30.24
N GLY A 194 -16.87 21.39 31.27
CA GLY A 194 -16.83 22.78 31.73
C GLY A 194 -15.50 23.20 32.36
N GLU A 195 -14.75 22.23 32.93
CA GLU A 195 -13.53 22.43 33.71
C GLU A 195 -12.24 22.20 32.93
N ALA A 196 -12.26 21.48 31.78
CA ALA A 196 -11.08 21.13 31.04
C ALA A 196 -11.04 21.70 29.60
N ASP A 197 -9.86 22.08 29.15
CA ASP A 197 -9.61 22.40 27.73
C ASP A 197 -9.53 21.15 26.86
N LEU A 198 -8.95 20.06 27.41
CA LEU A 198 -8.90 18.72 26.79
C LEU A 198 -9.53 17.69 27.73
N LEU A 199 -10.68 17.18 27.35
CA LEU A 199 -11.34 16.06 28.04
C LEU A 199 -11.06 14.74 27.31
N VAL A 200 -10.44 13.78 27.99
CA VAL A 200 -10.35 12.39 27.53
C VAL A 200 -11.35 11.56 28.33
N ALA A 201 -12.32 10.94 27.67
CA ALA A 201 -13.35 10.19 28.37
C ALA A 201 -13.49 8.76 27.84
N ARG A 202 -13.45 7.77 28.74
CA ARG A 202 -13.84 6.39 28.49
C ARG A 202 -15.33 6.24 28.82
N LEU A 203 -16.14 6.11 27.78
CA LEU A 203 -17.58 6.13 27.89
C LEU A 203 -18.16 4.77 28.35
N PRO A 204 -19.36 4.76 28.94
CA PRO A 204 -20.13 3.54 29.14
C PRO A 204 -20.49 2.86 27.82
N ASP A 205 -20.93 1.59 27.88
CA ASP A 205 -21.38 0.86 26.70
C ASP A 205 -22.81 1.28 26.26
N GLY A 206 -23.12 1.03 25.00
CA GLY A 206 -24.44 1.15 24.41
C GLY A 206 -25.00 2.58 24.41
N ASN A 207 -26.29 2.69 24.71
CA ASN A 207 -27.01 3.97 24.66
C ASN A 207 -26.52 5.01 25.70
N ALA A 208 -26.00 4.56 26.84
CA ALA A 208 -25.45 5.46 27.85
C ALA A 208 -24.20 6.19 27.33
N GLY A 209 -23.32 5.51 26.60
CA GLY A 209 -22.18 6.15 25.96
C GLY A 209 -22.59 7.13 24.88
N LEU A 210 -23.58 6.80 24.05
CA LEU A 210 -24.11 7.73 23.05
C LEU A 210 -24.81 8.94 23.67
N ALA A 211 -25.48 8.79 24.84
CA ALA A 211 -26.05 9.91 25.56
C ALA A 211 -24.96 10.89 26.05
N VAL A 212 -23.78 10.41 26.44
CA VAL A 212 -22.62 11.27 26.74
C VAL A 212 -22.19 12.04 25.51
N VAL A 213 -22.06 11.35 24.34
CA VAL A 213 -21.74 12.00 23.06
C VAL A 213 -22.76 13.10 22.75
N ASP A 214 -24.05 12.78 22.78
CA ASP A 214 -25.12 13.74 22.51
C ASP A 214 -25.09 14.97 23.49
N ARG A 215 -24.78 14.72 24.77
CA ARG A 215 -24.64 15.79 25.78
C ARG A 215 -23.50 16.75 25.46
N LEU A 216 -22.31 16.21 25.11
CA LEU A 216 -21.15 17.06 24.81
C LEU A 216 -21.32 17.76 23.46
N LEU A 217 -21.97 17.15 22.49
CA LEU A 217 -22.32 17.82 21.22
C LEU A 217 -23.26 18.99 21.43
N GLY A 218 -24.19 18.87 22.39
CA GLY A 218 -25.11 19.97 22.79
C GLY A 218 -24.44 21.09 23.59
N LEU A 219 -23.32 20.81 24.26
CA LEU A 219 -22.59 21.80 25.09
C LEU A 219 -21.43 22.47 24.35
N ARG A 220 -20.96 21.88 23.24
CA ARG A 220 -19.81 22.41 22.52
C ARG A 220 -20.08 23.76 21.88
N ALA A 221 -19.08 24.64 21.92
CA ALA A 221 -19.06 25.84 21.09
C ALA A 221 -18.72 25.49 19.62
N PRO A 222 -19.03 26.36 18.65
CA PRO A 222 -18.66 26.14 17.25
C PRO A 222 -17.17 25.91 17.02
N SER A 223 -16.30 26.49 17.84
CA SER A 223 -14.85 26.32 17.81
C SER A 223 -14.38 25.01 18.42
N ASP A 224 -15.20 24.29 19.19
CA ASP A 224 -14.77 23.09 19.91
C ASP A 224 -14.71 21.85 18.99
N LEU A 225 -13.80 20.92 19.31
CA LEU A 225 -13.63 19.65 18.64
C LEU A 225 -14.13 18.51 19.53
N VAL A 226 -14.98 17.65 18.99
CA VAL A 226 -15.34 16.37 19.61
C VAL A 226 -14.90 15.25 18.67
N TYR A 227 -13.97 14.42 19.13
CA TYR A 227 -13.53 13.21 18.46
C TYR A 227 -14.08 12.00 19.19
N VAL A 228 -14.86 11.18 18.50
CA VAL A 228 -15.45 9.94 19.03
C VAL A 228 -14.80 8.76 18.33
N VAL A 229 -14.32 7.79 19.08
CA VAL A 229 -13.72 6.58 18.52
C VAL A 229 -14.04 5.36 19.37
N ARG A 230 -14.10 4.19 18.74
CA ARG A 230 -14.22 2.91 19.44
C ARG A 230 -12.85 2.37 19.84
N VAL A 231 -12.77 1.68 21.00
CA VAL A 231 -11.56 0.91 21.37
C VAL A 231 -11.36 -0.27 20.41
N PRO A 232 -10.14 -0.64 20.02
CA PRO A 232 -9.92 -1.90 19.32
C PRO A 232 -10.25 -3.11 20.21
N PRO A 233 -10.55 -4.28 19.65
CA PRO A 233 -10.81 -5.50 20.42
C PRO A 233 -9.59 -5.88 21.26
N PRO A 234 -9.78 -6.63 22.36
CA PRO A 234 -8.70 -6.98 23.29
C PRO A 234 -7.56 -7.79 22.65
N ALA A 235 -7.90 -8.68 21.74
CA ALA A 235 -6.95 -9.48 20.97
C ALA A 235 -7.52 -9.83 19.60
N ALA A 236 -6.82 -9.45 18.56
CA ALA A 236 -7.07 -9.95 17.22
C ALA A 236 -5.74 -9.91 16.45
N PRO A 237 -5.49 -10.86 15.54
CA PRO A 237 -4.23 -10.90 14.79
C PRO A 237 -4.03 -9.69 13.89
N ARG A 238 -5.10 -8.95 13.60
CA ARG A 238 -5.08 -7.72 12.79
C ARG A 238 -6.02 -6.69 13.41
N ALA A 239 -5.57 -5.43 13.45
CA ALA A 239 -6.36 -4.33 13.94
C ALA A 239 -7.52 -4.03 12.97
N PRO A 240 -8.78 -4.09 13.41
CA PRO A 240 -9.89 -3.62 12.60
C PRO A 240 -9.84 -2.10 12.46
N LEU A 241 -10.40 -1.57 11.37
CA LEU A 241 -10.66 -0.15 11.24
C LEU A 241 -11.81 0.22 12.20
N LEU A 242 -11.58 1.20 13.05
CA LEU A 242 -12.48 1.57 14.14
C LEU A 242 -13.50 2.62 13.69
N ALA A 243 -14.75 2.45 14.08
CA ALA A 243 -15.80 3.44 13.86
C ALA A 243 -15.44 4.76 14.55
N THR A 244 -15.56 5.87 13.82
CA THR A 244 -15.10 7.19 14.24
C THR A 244 -16.10 8.27 13.84
N GLY A 245 -16.28 9.28 14.71
CA GLY A 245 -17.05 10.49 14.44
C GLY A 245 -16.28 11.75 14.86
N LEU A 246 -16.40 12.81 14.08
CA LEU A 246 -15.84 14.12 14.38
C LEU A 246 -16.91 15.21 14.29
N ALA A 247 -16.91 16.13 15.26
CA ALA A 247 -17.66 17.38 15.20
C ALA A 247 -16.75 18.54 15.58
N GLY A 248 -16.84 19.64 14.87
CA GLY A 248 -16.02 20.82 15.06
C GLY A 248 -16.01 21.70 13.81
N PRO A 249 -15.19 22.74 13.75
CA PRO A 249 -15.14 23.60 12.58
C PRO A 249 -14.85 22.82 11.31
N GLY A 250 -15.80 22.88 10.38
CA GLY A 250 -15.74 22.16 9.10
C GLY A 250 -16.18 20.69 9.15
N PHE A 251 -16.27 20.06 10.33
CA PHE A 251 -16.75 18.70 10.50
C PHE A 251 -18.24 18.67 10.81
N GLU A 252 -19.04 18.38 9.80
CA GLU A 252 -20.50 18.38 9.87
C GLU A 252 -21.06 17.06 9.36
N ALA A 253 -22.31 16.75 9.69
CA ALA A 253 -23.00 15.57 9.15
C ALA A 253 -23.01 15.59 7.63
N GLY A 254 -22.61 14.46 7.03
CA GLY A 254 -22.55 14.32 5.58
C GLY A 254 -21.29 14.91 4.91
N ARG A 255 -20.40 15.57 5.66
CA ARG A 255 -19.09 15.97 5.16
C ARG A 255 -18.05 14.88 5.42
N GLY A 256 -17.07 14.80 4.52
CA GLY A 256 -15.92 13.93 4.66
C GLY A 256 -14.81 14.58 5.48
N PHE A 257 -13.89 13.76 5.94
CA PHE A 257 -12.62 14.18 6.50
C PHE A 257 -11.48 13.32 5.98
N ALA A 258 -10.26 13.82 6.03
CA ALA A 258 -9.06 13.08 5.69
C ALA A 258 -7.87 13.67 6.45
N SER A 259 -6.75 12.96 6.45
CA SER A 259 -5.45 13.50 6.87
C SER A 259 -4.42 13.33 5.77
N ALA A 260 -3.35 14.10 5.81
CA ALA A 260 -2.23 13.91 4.90
C ALA A 260 -1.50 12.57 5.15
N THR A 261 -1.70 11.96 6.33
CA THR A 261 -1.17 10.62 6.67
C THR A 261 -1.80 9.52 5.82
N THR A 262 -3.13 9.59 5.61
CA THR A 262 -3.86 8.54 4.87
C THR A 262 -4.17 8.93 3.44
N ARG A 263 -4.36 10.22 3.16
CA ARG A 263 -4.85 10.78 1.88
C ARG A 263 -6.18 10.18 1.41
N ARG A 264 -6.88 9.46 2.30
CA ARG A 264 -8.14 8.79 1.96
C ARG A 264 -9.31 9.46 2.64
N PRO A 265 -10.36 9.84 1.89
CA PRO A 265 -11.59 10.34 2.49
C PRO A 265 -12.19 9.34 3.49
N GLY A 266 -12.59 9.84 4.66
CA GLY A 266 -13.20 9.04 5.72
C GLY A 266 -12.26 8.09 6.47
N LEU A 267 -10.94 8.14 6.24
CA LEU A 267 -9.96 7.30 6.94
C LEU A 267 -8.85 8.16 7.53
N VAL A 268 -8.60 8.02 8.84
CA VAL A 268 -7.50 8.66 9.57
C VAL A 268 -6.75 7.65 10.42
N THR A 269 -5.67 8.07 11.06
CA THR A 269 -4.91 7.20 11.98
C THR A 269 -5.02 7.69 13.42
N ALA A 270 -4.79 6.81 14.39
CA ALA A 270 -4.72 7.18 15.80
C ALA A 270 -3.71 8.31 16.05
N THR A 271 -2.60 8.31 15.32
CA THR A 271 -1.55 9.32 15.44
C THR A 271 -1.95 10.70 14.92
N ASP A 272 -2.99 10.81 14.09
CA ASP A 272 -3.50 12.08 13.57
C ASP A 272 -4.32 12.86 14.61
N VAL A 273 -4.75 12.18 15.68
CA VAL A 273 -5.61 12.77 16.70
C VAL A 273 -4.86 13.80 17.54
N ALA A 274 -3.66 13.46 18.03
CA ALA A 274 -2.87 14.38 18.86
C ALA A 274 -2.55 15.71 18.15
N PRO A 275 -2.02 15.73 16.92
CA PRO A 275 -1.81 16.98 16.17
C PRO A 275 -3.09 17.77 15.96
N THR A 276 -4.21 17.09 15.67
CA THR A 276 -5.52 17.74 15.46
C THR A 276 -6.02 18.42 16.72
N VAL A 277 -5.87 17.74 17.87
CA VAL A 277 -6.25 18.27 19.19
C VAL A 277 -5.38 19.47 19.57
N LEU A 278 -4.04 19.35 19.43
CA LEU A 278 -3.12 20.47 19.77
C LEU A 278 -3.41 21.71 18.92
N GLU A 279 -3.61 21.55 17.63
CA GLU A 279 -3.97 22.68 16.76
C GLU A 279 -5.31 23.31 17.18
N ARG A 280 -6.30 22.50 17.60
CA ARG A 280 -7.58 22.99 18.12
C ARG A 280 -7.42 23.80 19.38
N LEU A 281 -6.51 23.37 20.25
CA LEU A 281 -6.18 24.10 21.49
C LEU A 281 -5.34 25.37 21.25
N GLY A 282 -4.92 25.64 20.02
CA GLY A 282 -3.98 26.73 19.68
C GLY A 282 -2.55 26.48 20.13
N VAL A 283 -2.16 25.20 20.23
CA VAL A 283 -0.85 24.76 20.72
C VAL A 283 0.00 24.25 19.56
N PRO A 284 1.26 24.68 19.44
CA PRO A 284 2.16 24.20 18.40
C PRO A 284 2.36 22.67 18.45
N VAL A 285 2.29 22.02 17.29
CA VAL A 285 2.49 20.57 17.16
C VAL A 285 4.00 20.26 17.14
N PRO A 286 4.50 19.40 18.04
CA PRO A 286 5.89 18.98 18.05
C PRO A 286 6.29 18.25 16.75
N SER A 287 7.49 18.49 16.23
CA SER A 287 8.03 17.82 15.04
C SER A 287 8.20 16.30 15.22
N THR A 288 8.30 15.84 16.47
CA THR A 288 8.37 14.41 16.81
C THR A 288 7.03 13.66 16.58
N MET A 289 5.89 14.37 16.45
CA MET A 289 4.62 13.77 16.06
C MET A 289 4.60 13.51 14.55
N ALA A 290 4.52 12.23 14.16
CA ALA A 290 4.47 11.81 12.76
C ALA A 290 3.08 11.97 12.13
N GLY A 291 2.02 11.93 12.96
CA GLY A 291 0.63 12.16 12.54
C GLY A 291 0.42 13.55 11.96
N ARG A 292 -0.65 13.70 11.19
CA ARG A 292 -1.04 14.96 10.55
C ARG A 292 -2.43 15.35 10.98
N ARG A 293 -2.71 16.66 11.03
CA ARG A 293 -4.05 17.15 11.37
C ARG A 293 -5.10 16.50 10.45
N ILE A 294 -6.25 16.26 11.05
CA ILE A 294 -7.45 15.84 10.32
C ILE A 294 -8.11 17.09 9.76
N GLU A 295 -8.40 17.08 8.47
CA GLU A 295 -9.03 18.19 7.75
C GLU A 295 -10.40 17.78 7.23
N ALA A 296 -11.34 18.69 7.28
CA ALA A 296 -12.62 18.53 6.61
C ALA A 296 -12.41 18.52 5.08
N ARG A 297 -13.14 17.64 4.40
CA ARG A 297 -13.10 17.55 2.94
C ARG A 297 -14.50 17.74 2.36
N PRO A 298 -14.63 18.44 1.22
CA PRO A 298 -15.88 18.46 0.49
C PRO A 298 -16.21 17.05 -0.04
N GLY A 299 -17.49 16.72 -0.08
CA GLY A 299 -17.98 15.42 -0.56
C GLY A 299 -18.77 14.68 0.51
N SER A 300 -19.71 13.84 0.09
CA SER A 300 -20.54 13.06 0.99
C SER A 300 -19.76 11.87 1.54
N ALA A 301 -19.46 11.89 2.82
CA ALA A 301 -18.99 10.74 3.57
C ALA A 301 -19.98 10.48 4.71
N GLY A 302 -20.98 9.66 4.44
CA GLY A 302 -21.91 9.18 5.47
C GLY A 302 -21.53 7.79 5.97
N ALA A 303 -22.27 7.31 6.97
CA ALA A 303 -22.07 5.99 7.56
C ALA A 303 -22.00 4.86 6.50
N GLY A 304 -22.85 4.89 5.48
CA GLY A 304 -22.82 3.91 4.39
C GLY A 304 -21.53 3.88 3.59
N ALA A 305 -20.89 5.04 3.36
CA ALA A 305 -19.60 5.09 2.69
C ALA A 305 -18.48 4.50 3.58
N ALA A 306 -18.48 4.82 4.87
CA ALA A 306 -17.54 4.28 5.85
C ALA A 306 -17.70 2.74 5.98
N ILE A 307 -18.93 2.24 6.01
CA ILE A 307 -19.23 0.80 6.06
C ILE A 307 -18.67 0.08 4.82
N ARG A 308 -19.01 0.55 3.61
CA ARG A 308 -18.48 -0.04 2.37
C ARG A 308 -16.96 0.02 2.31
N GLN A 309 -16.35 1.13 2.71
CA GLN A 309 -14.89 1.26 2.76
C GLN A 309 -14.27 0.25 3.73
N ARG A 310 -14.85 0.08 4.93
CA ARG A 310 -14.40 -0.90 5.92
C ARG A 310 -14.52 -2.33 5.40
N GLU A 311 -15.66 -2.69 4.83
CA GLU A 311 -15.91 -4.01 4.24
C GLU A 311 -14.89 -4.31 3.14
N ARG A 312 -14.66 -3.36 2.21
CA ARG A 312 -13.69 -3.53 1.13
C ARG A 312 -12.26 -3.69 1.66
N LEU A 313 -11.81 -2.81 2.54
CA LEU A 313 -10.45 -2.86 3.08
C LEU A 313 -10.20 -4.13 3.91
N SER A 314 -11.22 -4.62 4.62
CA SER A 314 -11.13 -5.87 5.38
C SER A 314 -11.07 -7.11 4.49
N ALA A 315 -11.63 -7.05 3.27
CA ALA A 315 -11.66 -8.16 2.32
C ALA A 315 -10.36 -8.34 1.52
N ILE A 316 -9.47 -7.34 1.48
CA ILE A 316 -8.25 -7.36 0.64
C ILE A 316 -7.33 -8.53 1.00
N LEU A 317 -6.89 -8.63 2.25
CA LEU A 317 -5.94 -9.67 2.65
C LEU A 317 -6.52 -11.10 2.56
N PRO A 318 -7.74 -11.36 3.06
CA PRO A 318 -8.36 -12.67 2.88
C PRO A 318 -8.62 -13.03 1.41
N GLY A 319 -8.79 -12.03 0.55
CA GLY A 319 -9.03 -12.23 -0.88
C GLY A 319 -7.78 -12.60 -1.70
N ARG A 320 -6.57 -12.28 -1.21
CA ARG A 320 -5.31 -12.54 -1.95
C ARG A 320 -5.06 -14.03 -2.23
N PRO A 321 -5.06 -14.95 -1.24
CA PRO A 321 -4.79 -16.36 -1.49
C PRO A 321 -5.76 -17.00 -2.47
N PRO A 322 -7.11 -16.88 -2.33
CA PRO A 322 -8.03 -17.49 -3.27
C PRO A 322 -7.92 -16.91 -4.68
N ALA A 323 -7.61 -15.62 -4.84
CA ALA A 323 -7.42 -15.02 -6.16
C ALA A 323 -6.17 -15.59 -6.87
N LEU A 324 -5.04 -15.69 -6.16
CA LEU A 324 -3.80 -16.22 -6.70
C LEU A 324 -3.89 -17.73 -6.98
N LEU A 325 -4.44 -18.50 -6.04
CA LEU A 325 -4.65 -19.94 -6.22
C LEU A 325 -5.67 -20.24 -7.31
N GLY A 326 -6.73 -19.43 -7.41
CA GLY A 326 -7.72 -19.51 -8.47
C GLY A 326 -7.12 -19.29 -9.86
N LEU A 327 -6.26 -18.26 -10.01
CA LEU A 327 -5.54 -18.03 -11.25
C LEU A 327 -4.60 -19.19 -11.60
N LEU A 328 -3.86 -19.68 -10.61
CA LEU A 328 -2.94 -20.82 -10.82
C LEU A 328 -3.70 -22.08 -11.24
N ALA A 329 -4.79 -22.43 -10.54
CA ALA A 329 -5.60 -23.59 -10.85
C ALA A 329 -6.24 -23.48 -12.24
N ALA A 330 -6.82 -22.33 -12.57
CA ALA A 330 -7.41 -22.07 -13.88
C ALA A 330 -6.36 -22.16 -14.99
N TRP A 331 -5.14 -21.62 -14.78
CA TRP A 331 -4.06 -21.73 -15.74
C TRP A 331 -3.61 -23.18 -15.93
N VAL A 332 -3.42 -23.96 -14.85
CA VAL A 332 -3.06 -25.39 -14.93
C VAL A 332 -4.12 -26.17 -15.70
N ALA A 333 -5.42 -25.92 -15.42
CA ALA A 333 -6.53 -26.55 -16.15
C ALA A 333 -6.50 -26.21 -17.65
N VAL A 334 -6.23 -24.96 -18.01
CA VAL A 334 -6.08 -24.53 -19.42
C VAL A 334 -4.88 -25.20 -20.08
N VAL A 335 -3.72 -25.28 -19.40
CA VAL A 335 -2.53 -26.00 -19.92
C VAL A 335 -2.86 -27.46 -20.16
N ALA A 336 -3.51 -28.15 -19.21
CA ALA A 336 -3.90 -29.56 -19.34
C ALA A 336 -4.90 -29.77 -20.49
N ALA A 337 -5.94 -28.96 -20.57
CA ALA A 337 -6.94 -29.04 -21.63
C ALA A 337 -6.33 -28.83 -23.03
N LEU A 338 -5.45 -27.84 -23.17
CA LEU A 338 -4.75 -27.57 -24.42
C LEU A 338 -3.74 -28.68 -24.76
N ALA A 339 -3.06 -29.26 -23.78
CA ALA A 339 -2.16 -30.38 -23.97
C ALA A 339 -2.89 -31.62 -24.47
N LEU A 340 -4.05 -31.93 -23.88
CA LEU A 340 -4.93 -33.05 -24.30
C LEU A 340 -5.48 -32.81 -25.71
N ALA A 341 -5.94 -31.61 -26.03
CA ALA A 341 -6.54 -31.30 -27.32
C ALA A 341 -5.54 -31.18 -28.47
N ARG A 342 -4.32 -30.70 -28.21
CA ARG A 342 -3.35 -30.30 -29.25
C ARG A 342 -1.92 -30.80 -28.99
N GLY A 343 -1.70 -31.66 -28.01
CA GLY A 343 -0.40 -32.22 -27.64
C GLY A 343 0.61 -31.11 -27.30
N ARG A 344 1.83 -31.27 -27.80
CA ARG A 344 2.95 -30.34 -27.55
C ARG A 344 2.67 -28.88 -27.97
N ALA A 345 1.89 -28.67 -29.05
CA ALA A 345 1.54 -27.34 -29.52
C ALA A 345 0.59 -26.67 -28.53
N GLY A 346 -0.38 -27.40 -27.99
CA GLY A 346 -1.27 -26.93 -26.94
C GLY A 346 -0.53 -26.59 -25.65
N THR A 347 0.39 -27.43 -25.21
CA THR A 347 1.24 -27.17 -24.04
C THR A 347 2.03 -25.86 -24.19
N ARG A 348 2.65 -25.63 -25.34
CA ARG A 348 3.37 -24.36 -25.61
C ARG A 348 2.46 -23.17 -25.53
N THR A 349 1.26 -23.25 -26.12
CA THR A 349 0.26 -22.18 -26.00
C THR A 349 -0.12 -21.92 -24.54
N GLY A 350 -0.41 -22.97 -23.76
CA GLY A 350 -0.71 -22.86 -22.35
C GLY A 350 0.40 -22.19 -21.51
N LEU A 351 1.66 -22.53 -21.80
CA LEU A 351 2.82 -21.89 -21.15
C LEU A 351 2.93 -20.40 -21.49
N ARG A 352 2.63 -20.00 -22.75
CA ARG A 352 2.60 -18.57 -23.09
C ARG A 352 1.53 -17.81 -22.32
N LEU A 353 0.34 -18.42 -22.20
CA LEU A 353 -0.77 -17.80 -21.47
C LEU A 353 -0.43 -17.55 -20.01
N GLY A 354 0.40 -18.38 -19.37
CA GLY A 354 0.77 -18.22 -17.97
C GLY A 354 1.45 -16.88 -17.65
N LEU A 355 2.52 -16.54 -18.37
CA LEU A 355 3.21 -15.25 -18.17
C LEU A 355 2.30 -14.07 -18.54
N LEU A 356 1.57 -14.18 -19.67
CA LEU A 356 0.69 -13.10 -20.12
C LEU A 356 -0.44 -12.85 -19.11
N ALA A 357 -1.04 -13.89 -18.53
CA ALA A 357 -2.06 -13.78 -17.50
C ALA A 357 -1.50 -13.16 -16.22
N ALA A 358 -0.31 -13.57 -15.78
CA ALA A 358 0.36 -12.98 -14.62
C ALA A 358 0.64 -11.48 -14.81
N LEU A 359 1.00 -11.05 -16.02
CA LEU A 359 1.19 -9.63 -16.33
C LEU A 359 -0.12 -8.84 -16.41
N TRP A 360 -1.26 -9.45 -16.80
CA TRP A 360 -2.58 -8.82 -16.78
C TRP A 360 -3.21 -8.74 -15.39
N PHE A 361 -2.84 -9.66 -14.49
CA PHE A 361 -3.46 -9.80 -13.16
C PHE A 361 -3.50 -8.50 -12.34
N PRO A 362 -2.40 -7.70 -12.24
CA PRO A 362 -2.45 -6.45 -11.51
C PRO A 362 -3.46 -5.45 -12.10
N GLY A 363 -3.53 -5.35 -13.43
CA GLY A 363 -4.48 -4.45 -14.10
C GLY A 363 -5.94 -4.84 -13.86
N LEU A 364 -6.23 -6.14 -13.85
CA LEU A 364 -7.56 -6.63 -13.52
C LEU A 364 -7.89 -6.43 -12.04
N SER A 365 -6.88 -6.55 -11.14
CA SER A 365 -7.08 -6.21 -9.74
C SER A 365 -7.47 -4.74 -9.54
N LEU A 366 -6.94 -3.84 -10.37
CA LEU A 366 -7.36 -2.43 -10.37
C LEU A 366 -8.80 -2.27 -10.92
N ALA A 367 -9.16 -3.02 -11.97
CA ALA A 367 -10.51 -3.01 -12.55
C ALA A 367 -11.56 -3.57 -11.57
N THR A 368 -11.27 -4.68 -10.88
CA THR A 368 -12.18 -5.24 -9.85
C THR A 368 -12.30 -4.31 -8.66
N ALA A 369 -11.25 -3.57 -8.30
CA ALA A 369 -11.32 -2.53 -7.29
C ALA A 369 -12.32 -1.43 -7.69
N ALA A 370 -12.35 -1.01 -8.96
CA ALA A 370 -13.33 -0.04 -9.46
C ALA A 370 -14.78 -0.58 -9.36
N LEU A 371 -14.99 -1.86 -9.69
CA LEU A 371 -16.30 -2.50 -9.54
C LEU A 371 -16.75 -2.58 -8.08
N SER A 372 -15.82 -2.80 -7.13
CA SER A 372 -16.12 -2.93 -5.70
C SER A 372 -16.60 -1.63 -5.05
N VAL A 373 -16.50 -0.50 -5.71
CA VAL A 373 -17.08 0.78 -5.25
C VAL A 373 -18.61 0.71 -5.26
N SER A 374 -19.20 -0.01 -6.22
CA SER A 374 -20.65 -0.12 -6.42
C SER A 374 -21.24 -1.46 -5.98
N ILE A 375 -20.45 -2.53 -5.97
CA ILE A 375 -20.87 -3.90 -5.68
C ILE A 375 -20.21 -4.37 -4.38
N PRO A 376 -20.95 -5.00 -3.43
CA PRO A 376 -20.35 -5.56 -2.23
C PRO A 376 -19.22 -6.55 -2.56
N PRO A 377 -18.11 -6.54 -1.80
CA PRO A 377 -16.98 -7.41 -2.07
C PRO A 377 -17.36 -8.88 -1.92
N SER A 378 -17.18 -9.65 -2.99
CA SER A 378 -17.32 -11.09 -3.01
C SER A 378 -15.99 -11.73 -3.40
N VAL A 379 -15.37 -12.44 -2.47
CA VAL A 379 -14.06 -13.10 -2.69
C VAL A 379 -14.13 -14.10 -3.86
N VAL A 380 -15.23 -14.85 -3.96
CA VAL A 380 -15.41 -15.84 -5.03
C VAL A 380 -15.55 -15.16 -6.40
N LEU A 381 -16.43 -14.15 -6.49
CA LEU A 381 -16.65 -13.44 -7.75
C LEU A 381 -15.38 -12.69 -8.18
N GLU A 382 -14.71 -12.01 -7.27
CA GLU A 382 -13.47 -11.28 -7.57
C GLU A 382 -12.36 -12.24 -8.02
N SER A 383 -12.18 -13.38 -7.33
CA SER A 383 -11.20 -14.41 -7.71
C SER A 383 -11.49 -15.01 -9.10
N ALA A 384 -12.77 -15.28 -9.40
CA ALA A 384 -13.17 -15.77 -10.71
C ALA A 384 -12.92 -14.74 -11.82
N LEU A 385 -13.29 -13.48 -11.60
CA LEU A 385 -13.04 -12.40 -12.56
C LEU A 385 -11.55 -12.20 -12.81
N LEU A 386 -10.72 -12.26 -11.77
CA LEU A 386 -9.28 -12.14 -11.89
C LEU A 386 -8.68 -13.32 -12.65
N ALA A 387 -9.07 -14.56 -12.33
CA ALA A 387 -8.54 -15.76 -12.96
C ALA A 387 -8.95 -15.85 -14.44
N LEU A 388 -10.26 -15.82 -14.69
CA LEU A 388 -10.81 -15.99 -16.05
C LEU A 388 -10.51 -14.79 -16.93
N GLY A 389 -10.60 -13.56 -16.38
CA GLY A 389 -10.28 -12.33 -17.10
C GLY A 389 -8.81 -12.26 -17.50
N SER A 390 -7.88 -12.61 -16.60
CA SER A 390 -6.43 -12.64 -16.90
C SER A 390 -6.12 -13.62 -18.01
N LEU A 391 -6.69 -14.82 -17.97
CA LEU A 391 -6.51 -15.84 -19.01
C LEU A 391 -7.15 -15.45 -20.35
N ALA A 392 -8.33 -14.86 -20.32
CA ALA A 392 -8.99 -14.34 -21.53
C ALA A 392 -8.16 -13.24 -22.21
N LEU A 393 -7.71 -12.24 -21.44
CA LEU A 393 -6.84 -11.19 -21.96
C LEU A 393 -5.48 -11.73 -22.43
N ALA A 394 -4.94 -12.73 -21.75
CA ALA A 394 -3.73 -13.44 -22.19
C ALA A 394 -3.94 -14.14 -23.56
N ALA A 395 -5.08 -14.82 -23.74
CA ALA A 395 -5.41 -15.48 -25.00
C ALA A 395 -5.61 -14.48 -26.15
N ILE A 396 -6.25 -13.36 -25.89
CA ILE A 396 -6.38 -12.26 -26.85
C ILE A 396 -5.01 -11.71 -27.21
N THR A 397 -4.16 -11.47 -26.21
CA THR A 397 -2.80 -10.95 -26.39
C THR A 397 -1.93 -11.91 -27.24
N ASP A 398 -1.98 -13.22 -26.97
CA ASP A 398 -1.21 -14.24 -27.72
C ASP A 398 -1.63 -14.30 -29.20
N ARG A 399 -2.90 -13.98 -29.49
CA ARG A 399 -3.40 -13.88 -30.88
C ARG A 399 -2.99 -12.58 -31.57
N LEU A 400 -3.00 -11.44 -30.84
CA LEU A 400 -2.71 -10.12 -31.40
C LEU A 400 -1.20 -9.88 -31.57
N LEU A 401 -0.38 -10.33 -30.65
CA LEU A 401 1.06 -10.11 -30.64
C LEU A 401 1.81 -11.43 -30.65
N PRO A 402 2.46 -11.77 -31.79
CA PRO A 402 3.21 -13.02 -31.88
C PRO A 402 4.42 -13.01 -30.95
N TRP A 403 4.77 -14.21 -30.45
CA TRP A 403 5.99 -14.44 -29.71
C TRP A 403 7.23 -13.85 -30.42
N PRO A 404 8.15 -13.14 -29.73
CA PRO A 404 8.25 -12.92 -28.29
C PRO A 404 7.66 -11.58 -27.82
N ARG A 405 6.82 -10.87 -28.60
CA ARG A 405 6.28 -9.53 -28.31
C ARG A 405 5.07 -9.51 -27.37
N GLY A 406 4.44 -10.66 -27.13
CA GLY A 406 3.23 -10.76 -26.31
C GLY A 406 3.26 -9.95 -25.01
N PRO A 407 4.31 -10.04 -24.17
CA PRO A 407 4.37 -9.32 -22.89
C PRO A 407 4.31 -7.78 -22.98
N ALA A 408 4.58 -7.21 -24.16
CA ALA A 408 4.59 -5.75 -24.32
C ALA A 408 3.21 -5.11 -24.07
N LEU A 409 2.12 -5.76 -24.49
CA LEU A 409 0.78 -5.23 -24.37
C LEU A 409 0.28 -5.19 -22.92
N PRO A 410 0.26 -6.32 -22.17
CA PRO A 410 -0.16 -6.30 -20.77
C PRO A 410 0.71 -5.37 -19.92
N ALA A 411 2.03 -5.39 -20.12
CA ALA A 411 2.95 -4.53 -19.40
C ALA A 411 2.64 -3.04 -19.61
N ALA A 412 2.47 -2.61 -20.85
CA ALA A 412 2.14 -1.22 -21.17
C ALA A 412 0.77 -0.82 -20.58
N ALA A 413 -0.26 -1.66 -20.77
CA ALA A 413 -1.61 -1.39 -20.28
C ALA A 413 -1.64 -1.27 -18.74
N VAL A 414 -0.98 -2.19 -18.04
CA VAL A 414 -0.96 -2.22 -16.56
C VAL A 414 -0.16 -1.04 -16.01
N VAL A 415 1.03 -0.77 -16.53
CA VAL A 415 1.84 0.38 -16.10
C VAL A 415 1.10 1.69 -16.33
N CYS A 416 0.45 1.86 -17.49
CA CYS A 416 -0.36 3.05 -17.78
C CYS A 416 -1.56 3.18 -16.81
N ALA A 417 -2.29 2.08 -16.54
CA ALA A 417 -3.44 2.11 -15.66
C ALA A 417 -3.04 2.52 -14.23
N TYR A 418 -1.98 1.93 -13.68
CA TYR A 418 -1.47 2.33 -12.37
C TYR A 418 -0.91 3.75 -12.36
N THR A 419 -0.21 4.19 -13.41
CA THR A 419 0.28 5.57 -13.51
C THR A 419 -0.87 6.57 -13.44
N ILE A 420 -1.97 6.30 -14.14
CA ILE A 420 -3.17 7.16 -14.12
C ILE A 420 -3.79 7.15 -12.71
N ASP A 421 -3.98 5.99 -12.10
CA ASP A 421 -4.58 5.90 -10.76
C ASP A 421 -3.72 6.59 -9.70
N LEU A 422 -2.40 6.42 -9.75
CA LEU A 422 -1.45 7.11 -8.87
C LEU A 422 -1.51 8.63 -9.04
N ALA A 423 -1.61 9.12 -10.28
CA ALA A 423 -1.77 10.55 -10.58
C ALA A 423 -3.09 11.11 -10.03
N LEU A 424 -4.14 10.30 -9.94
CA LEU A 424 -5.42 10.65 -9.33
C LEU A 424 -5.44 10.49 -7.79
N GLY A 425 -4.32 10.14 -7.16
CA GLY A 425 -4.19 9.98 -5.70
C GLY A 425 -4.44 8.57 -5.19
N SER A 426 -4.29 7.56 -6.03
CA SER A 426 -4.39 6.12 -5.69
C SER A 426 -5.80 5.67 -5.22
N PRO A 427 -6.91 6.16 -5.78
CA PRO A 427 -8.24 5.82 -5.30
C PRO A 427 -8.52 4.30 -5.41
N LEU A 428 -8.09 3.67 -6.51
CA LEU A 428 -8.31 2.24 -6.78
C LEU A 428 -7.14 1.37 -6.28
N THR A 429 -5.90 1.80 -6.46
CA THR A 429 -4.72 1.06 -6.01
C THR A 429 -4.84 0.73 -4.52
N ALA A 430 -5.25 1.67 -3.69
CA ALA A 430 -5.36 1.47 -2.24
C ALA A 430 -6.46 0.47 -1.82
N ILE A 431 -7.41 0.16 -2.69
CA ILE A 431 -8.47 -0.84 -2.44
C ILE A 431 -8.37 -2.06 -3.35
N SER A 432 -7.32 -2.18 -4.16
CA SER A 432 -7.06 -3.35 -5.00
C SER A 432 -6.42 -4.50 -4.19
N LEU A 433 -6.58 -5.74 -4.65
CA LEU A 433 -6.01 -6.92 -3.97
C LEU A 433 -4.48 -6.87 -3.89
N VAL A 434 -3.80 -6.33 -4.90
CA VAL A 434 -2.33 -6.19 -4.92
C VAL A 434 -1.85 -4.83 -4.41
N GLY A 435 -2.75 -4.01 -3.88
CA GLY A 435 -2.44 -2.69 -3.34
C GLY A 435 -1.82 -2.71 -1.94
N PRO A 436 -1.57 -1.53 -1.36
CA PRO A 436 -0.83 -1.38 -0.09
C PRO A 436 -1.57 -1.86 1.16
N ASN A 437 -2.81 -2.29 1.07
CA ASN A 437 -3.66 -2.73 2.17
C ASN A 437 -3.74 -1.76 3.36
N PRO A 438 -4.52 -0.67 3.26
CA PRO A 438 -4.68 0.32 4.33
C PRO A 438 -5.20 -0.24 5.67
N ALA A 439 -5.94 -1.36 5.66
CA ALA A 439 -6.39 -2.02 6.89
C ALA A 439 -5.24 -2.51 7.76
N GLY A 440 -4.07 -2.81 7.20
CA GLY A 440 -2.86 -3.16 7.95
C GLY A 440 -2.21 -1.99 8.69
N GLY A 441 -2.62 -0.77 8.41
CA GLY A 441 -2.16 0.43 9.10
C GLY A 441 -0.75 0.91 8.73
N ALA A 442 -0.01 0.17 7.90
CA ALA A 442 1.35 0.53 7.51
C ALA A 442 1.40 1.52 6.34
N ARG A 443 0.58 1.31 5.32
CA ARG A 443 0.56 2.15 4.10
C ARG A 443 -0.89 2.37 3.63
N PHE A 444 -1.24 3.60 3.31
CA PHE A 444 -2.61 4.01 2.99
C PHE A 444 -2.81 4.42 1.53
N PHE A 445 -1.76 4.80 0.82
CA PHE A 445 -1.74 5.25 -0.57
C PHE A 445 -0.45 4.84 -1.27
N GLY A 446 -0.37 5.09 -2.56
CA GLY A 446 0.77 4.70 -3.38
C GLY A 446 0.83 3.18 -3.62
N ILE A 447 2.02 2.64 -3.81
CA ILE A 447 2.23 1.21 -4.07
C ILE A 447 2.83 0.49 -2.86
N GLY A 448 2.53 -0.80 -2.70
CA GLY A 448 3.19 -1.69 -1.75
C GLY A 448 4.32 -2.49 -2.42
N ASN A 449 5.12 -3.19 -1.61
CA ASN A 449 6.32 -3.89 -2.09
C ASN A 449 5.99 -4.98 -3.14
N GLU A 450 4.87 -5.68 -3.00
CA GLU A 450 4.41 -6.70 -3.96
C GLU A 450 4.08 -6.06 -5.31
N LEU A 451 3.39 -4.90 -5.27
CA LEU A 451 3.05 -4.16 -6.47
C LEU A 451 4.28 -3.49 -7.10
N GLU A 452 5.23 -3.03 -6.28
CA GLU A 452 6.54 -2.55 -6.73
C GLU A 452 7.25 -3.61 -7.56
N ALA A 453 7.34 -4.85 -7.05
CA ALA A 453 7.97 -5.96 -7.77
C ALA A 453 7.25 -6.26 -9.10
N LEU A 454 5.92 -6.35 -9.08
CA LEU A 454 5.09 -6.63 -10.26
C LEU A 454 5.22 -5.55 -11.34
N LEU A 455 5.17 -4.26 -10.97
CA LEU A 455 5.29 -3.16 -11.91
C LEU A 455 6.71 -3.02 -12.45
N SER A 456 7.74 -3.20 -11.63
CA SER A 456 9.13 -3.18 -12.05
C SER A 456 9.42 -4.29 -13.06
N VAL A 457 8.96 -5.51 -12.79
CA VAL A 457 9.05 -6.65 -13.73
C VAL A 457 8.28 -6.34 -15.01
N SER A 458 7.07 -5.77 -14.91
CA SER A 458 6.27 -5.40 -16.08
C SER A 458 6.98 -4.39 -16.97
N VAL A 459 7.57 -3.33 -16.40
CA VAL A 459 8.34 -2.33 -17.16
C VAL A 459 9.48 -3.00 -17.92
N LEU A 460 10.30 -3.79 -17.23
CA LEU A 460 11.52 -4.38 -17.80
C LEU A 460 11.23 -5.45 -18.87
N ILE A 461 10.29 -6.36 -18.60
CA ILE A 461 9.87 -7.39 -19.57
C ILE A 461 9.13 -6.73 -20.73
N GLY A 462 8.25 -5.76 -20.46
CA GLY A 462 7.46 -5.07 -21.48
C GLY A 462 8.33 -4.31 -22.48
N VAL A 463 9.30 -3.54 -21.99
CA VAL A 463 10.29 -2.85 -22.84
C VAL A 463 11.08 -3.85 -23.67
N GLY A 464 11.60 -4.91 -23.04
CA GLY A 464 12.35 -5.96 -23.73
C GLY A 464 11.54 -6.64 -24.84
N ALA A 465 10.27 -6.97 -24.56
CA ALA A 465 9.37 -7.58 -25.53
C ALA A 465 9.04 -6.62 -26.70
N ALA A 466 8.75 -5.36 -26.41
CA ALA A 466 8.46 -4.34 -27.42
C ALA A 466 9.62 -4.13 -28.39
N LEU A 467 10.85 -4.13 -27.89
CA LEU A 467 12.06 -3.90 -28.69
C LEU A 467 12.53 -5.14 -29.46
N SER A 468 12.07 -6.36 -29.16
CA SER A 468 12.63 -7.62 -29.60
C SER A 468 12.66 -7.84 -31.13
N ARG A 469 11.90 -7.08 -31.92
CA ARG A 469 11.95 -7.15 -33.39
C ARG A 469 12.17 -5.79 -34.08
N THR A 470 12.29 -4.71 -33.31
CA THR A 470 12.30 -3.34 -33.85
C THR A 470 13.66 -2.67 -33.74
N LEU A 471 14.41 -2.91 -32.68
CA LEU A 471 15.70 -2.29 -32.44
C LEU A 471 16.84 -3.33 -32.42
N LYS A 472 17.80 -3.14 -33.32
CA LYS A 472 18.97 -3.99 -33.42
C LYS A 472 20.22 -3.35 -32.79
N SER A 473 20.23 -2.01 -32.60
CA SER A 473 21.37 -1.30 -32.03
C SER A 473 21.41 -1.45 -30.50
N PRO A 474 22.46 -2.07 -29.93
CA PRO A 474 22.58 -2.28 -28.48
C PRO A 474 22.51 -0.98 -27.66
N GLY A 475 23.14 0.11 -28.15
CA GLY A 475 23.11 1.39 -27.47
C GLY A 475 21.71 2.00 -27.39
N ARG A 476 20.90 1.90 -28.46
CA ARG A 476 19.50 2.36 -28.43
C ARG A 476 18.64 1.50 -27.51
N VAL A 477 18.89 0.18 -27.46
CA VAL A 477 18.18 -0.71 -26.52
C VAL A 477 18.50 -0.31 -25.09
N ALA A 478 19.77 -0.12 -24.75
CA ALA A 478 20.20 0.33 -23.42
C ALA A 478 19.59 1.71 -23.05
N ALA A 479 19.64 2.67 -23.98
CA ALA A 479 19.04 3.99 -23.78
C ALA A 479 17.52 3.94 -23.57
N THR A 480 16.80 3.04 -24.27
CA THR A 480 15.35 2.87 -24.06
C THR A 480 15.04 2.27 -22.70
N PHE A 481 15.82 1.29 -22.22
CA PHE A 481 15.67 0.78 -20.85
C PHE A 481 15.94 1.88 -19.83
N ALA A 482 17.01 2.67 -20.00
CA ALA A 482 17.34 3.77 -19.11
C ALA A 482 16.20 4.80 -19.05
N ALA A 483 15.66 5.23 -20.19
CA ALA A 483 14.55 6.18 -20.25
C ALA A 483 13.28 5.64 -19.62
N ALA A 484 12.88 4.41 -19.94
CA ALA A 484 11.67 3.79 -19.37
C ALA A 484 11.81 3.55 -17.87
N GLY A 485 12.98 3.11 -17.42
CA GLY A 485 13.27 2.91 -16.00
C GLY A 485 13.26 4.21 -15.21
N LEU A 486 13.83 5.29 -15.77
CA LEU A 486 13.81 6.62 -15.14
C LEU A 486 12.37 7.16 -14.98
N VAL A 487 11.57 7.07 -16.04
CA VAL A 487 10.15 7.50 -15.99
C VAL A 487 9.37 6.68 -14.97
N ALA A 488 9.53 5.34 -14.99
CA ALA A 488 8.85 4.48 -14.03
C ALA A 488 9.33 4.74 -12.58
N ALA A 489 10.63 4.93 -12.36
CA ALA A 489 11.19 5.27 -11.04
C ALA A 489 10.63 6.61 -10.53
N ALA A 490 10.50 7.62 -11.40
CA ALA A 490 9.89 8.90 -11.04
C ALA A 490 8.41 8.72 -10.65
N VAL A 491 7.63 7.95 -11.41
CA VAL A 491 6.20 7.71 -11.12
C VAL A 491 6.03 6.92 -9.82
N LEU A 492 6.77 5.81 -9.66
CA LEU A 492 6.60 4.94 -8.50
C LEU A 492 7.23 5.51 -7.23
N GLY A 493 8.32 6.29 -7.37
CA GLY A 493 9.07 6.85 -6.26
C GLY A 493 8.54 8.18 -5.73
N ALA A 494 7.98 9.04 -6.60
CA ALA A 494 7.56 10.38 -6.19
C ALA A 494 6.53 10.34 -5.07
N GLY A 495 6.75 11.14 -4.02
CA GLY A 495 5.93 11.15 -2.80
C GLY A 495 4.45 11.51 -3.03
N ARG A 496 4.14 12.22 -4.12
CA ARG A 496 2.77 12.54 -4.52
C ARG A 496 2.08 11.45 -5.33
N LEU A 497 2.84 10.53 -5.93
CA LEU A 497 2.36 9.45 -6.81
C LEU A 497 2.47 8.10 -6.10
N GLY A 498 3.48 7.28 -6.47
CA GLY A 498 3.67 5.95 -5.89
C GLY A 498 4.18 5.94 -4.45
N ALA A 499 4.88 7.00 -4.04
CA ALA A 499 5.42 7.20 -2.70
C ALA A 499 6.31 6.04 -2.22
N ASP A 500 7.01 5.37 -3.15
CA ASP A 500 7.84 4.21 -2.87
C ASP A 500 9.30 4.42 -3.28
N VAL A 501 10.12 4.75 -2.30
CA VAL A 501 11.56 4.95 -2.50
C VAL A 501 12.26 3.63 -2.86
N GLY A 502 11.75 2.49 -2.37
CA GLY A 502 12.22 1.16 -2.73
C GLY A 502 12.17 0.93 -4.24
N ALA A 503 11.07 1.37 -4.88
CA ALA A 503 10.88 1.24 -6.32
C ALA A 503 11.97 1.97 -7.15
N VAL A 504 12.51 3.08 -6.65
CA VAL A 504 13.60 3.80 -7.33
C VAL A 504 14.87 2.98 -7.33
N VAL A 505 15.20 2.36 -6.20
CA VAL A 505 16.38 1.49 -6.05
C VAL A 505 16.21 0.23 -6.91
N THR A 506 15.04 -0.40 -6.83
CA THR A 506 14.68 -1.61 -7.56
C THR A 506 14.72 -1.40 -9.08
N LEU A 507 14.08 -0.36 -9.59
CA LEU A 507 14.09 -0.01 -11.01
C LEU A 507 15.46 0.46 -11.47
N GLY A 508 16.18 1.22 -10.65
CA GLY A 508 17.54 1.65 -10.95
C GLY A 508 18.46 0.45 -11.21
N ALA A 509 18.48 -0.52 -10.30
CA ALA A 509 19.28 -1.73 -10.43
C ALA A 509 18.81 -2.63 -11.59
N GLY A 510 17.49 -2.85 -11.71
CA GLY A 510 16.91 -3.66 -12.78
C GLY A 510 17.19 -3.08 -14.17
N THR A 511 17.04 -1.77 -14.32
CA THR A 511 17.32 -1.03 -15.55
C THR A 511 18.79 -1.08 -15.92
N ALA A 512 19.69 -0.87 -14.94
CA ALA A 512 21.11 -0.99 -15.14
C ALA A 512 21.52 -2.38 -15.59
N ALA A 513 20.97 -3.43 -14.96
CA ALA A 513 21.21 -4.81 -15.36
C ALA A 513 20.68 -5.12 -16.78
N ALA A 514 19.49 -4.60 -17.15
CA ALA A 514 18.95 -4.74 -18.49
C ALA A 514 19.82 -4.03 -19.54
N ALA A 515 20.19 -2.77 -19.27
CA ALA A 515 21.07 -2.00 -20.15
C ALA A 515 22.44 -2.67 -20.35
N ALA A 516 22.97 -3.24 -19.29
CA ALA A 516 24.24 -3.96 -19.30
C ALA A 516 24.20 -5.29 -20.08
N CYS A 517 23.04 -5.96 -20.10
CA CYS A 517 22.83 -7.20 -20.87
C CYS A 517 22.45 -6.96 -22.34
N ALA A 518 22.20 -5.71 -22.76
CA ALA A 518 21.84 -5.34 -24.12
C ALA A 518 23.01 -5.48 -25.12
N PRO A 519 24.29 -5.13 -24.82
CA PRO A 519 25.45 -5.36 -25.66
C PRO A 519 25.83 -6.87 -25.77
N PRO A 520 26.60 -7.26 -26.78
CA PRO A 520 27.16 -8.61 -26.81
C PRO A 520 28.13 -8.85 -25.65
N PRO A 521 28.33 -10.15 -25.23
CA PRO A 521 29.25 -10.51 -24.17
C PRO A 521 30.67 -10.04 -24.48
N GLY A 522 31.30 -9.27 -23.63
CA GLY A 522 32.68 -8.76 -23.83
C GLY A 522 32.85 -7.28 -23.44
N ALA A 523 31.82 -6.48 -23.46
CA ALA A 523 31.89 -5.10 -22.99
C ALA A 523 31.99 -5.07 -21.46
N GLY A 524 33.09 -4.57 -20.97
CA GLY A 524 33.47 -4.21 -19.61
C GLY A 524 32.59 -4.65 -18.42
N ARG A 525 32.77 -5.85 -17.90
CA ARG A 525 32.05 -6.34 -16.69
C ARG A 525 32.16 -5.36 -15.50
N ARG A 526 33.27 -4.61 -15.41
CA ARG A 526 33.47 -3.59 -14.34
C ARG A 526 32.56 -2.39 -14.53
N ALA A 527 32.37 -1.92 -15.78
CA ALA A 527 31.46 -0.81 -16.08
C ALA A 527 30.00 -1.21 -15.79
N VAL A 528 29.63 -2.46 -16.07
CA VAL A 528 28.31 -3.02 -15.75
C VAL A 528 28.08 -3.06 -14.26
N ALA A 529 29.04 -3.59 -13.49
CA ALA A 529 28.93 -3.65 -12.02
C ALA A 529 28.86 -2.24 -11.42
N ALA A 530 29.69 -1.32 -11.90
CA ALA A 530 29.64 0.08 -11.47
C ALA A 530 28.28 0.73 -11.78
N LEU A 531 27.71 0.48 -12.96
CA LEU A 531 26.40 1.01 -13.35
C LEU A 531 25.27 0.47 -12.47
N VAL A 532 25.28 -0.83 -12.16
CA VAL A 532 24.26 -1.48 -11.28
C VAL A 532 24.27 -0.87 -9.88
N VAL A 533 25.45 -0.49 -9.37
CA VAL A 533 25.59 0.14 -8.05
C VAL A 533 25.28 1.64 -8.10
N LEU A 534 25.77 2.34 -9.11
CA LEU A 534 25.69 3.80 -9.20
C LEU A 534 24.29 4.28 -9.62
N ALA A 535 23.59 3.55 -10.50
CA ALA A 535 22.29 3.97 -11.01
C ALA A 535 21.22 4.11 -9.90
N PRO A 536 21.08 3.20 -8.91
CA PRO A 536 20.18 3.41 -7.78
C PRO A 536 20.52 4.65 -6.95
N VAL A 537 21.80 4.93 -6.72
CA VAL A 537 22.25 6.09 -5.96
C VAL A 537 21.92 7.40 -6.69
N LEU A 538 22.19 7.45 -8.00
CA LEU A 538 21.82 8.60 -8.83
C LEU A 538 20.32 8.80 -8.93
N ALA A 539 19.55 7.71 -9.03
CA ALA A 539 18.09 7.76 -9.07
C ALA A 539 17.51 8.28 -7.73
N LEU A 540 18.08 7.86 -6.60
CA LEU A 540 17.73 8.40 -5.28
C LEU A 540 18.04 9.89 -5.15
N GLY A 541 19.23 10.31 -5.59
CA GLY A 541 19.61 11.72 -5.61
C GLY A 541 18.66 12.57 -6.47
N ALA A 542 18.33 12.08 -7.67
CA ALA A 542 17.36 12.73 -8.55
C ALA A 542 15.96 12.83 -7.93
N LEU A 543 15.52 11.78 -7.20
CA LEU A 543 14.23 11.79 -6.50
C LEU A 543 14.21 12.85 -5.38
N VAL A 544 15.27 12.98 -4.59
CA VAL A 544 15.37 14.00 -3.53
C VAL A 544 15.29 15.41 -4.14
N VAL A 545 16.00 15.64 -5.24
CA VAL A 545 15.95 16.93 -5.96
C VAL A 545 14.55 17.20 -6.53
N LEU A 546 13.90 16.19 -7.14
CA LEU A 546 12.55 16.33 -7.66
C LEU A 546 11.54 16.64 -6.57
N ASP A 547 11.59 15.91 -5.45
CA ASP A 547 10.66 16.06 -4.34
C ASP A 547 10.84 17.42 -3.63
N SER A 548 12.08 17.87 -3.44
CA SER A 548 12.38 19.20 -2.89
C SER A 548 11.92 20.34 -3.80
N SER A 549 12.03 20.18 -5.12
CA SER A 549 11.63 21.20 -6.10
C SER A 549 10.10 21.28 -6.28
N THR A 550 9.37 20.20 -6.00
CA THR A 550 7.90 20.14 -6.16
C THR A 550 7.12 20.40 -4.86
N GLY A 551 7.80 20.75 -3.76
CA GLY A 551 7.17 20.98 -2.45
C GLY A 551 6.52 19.71 -1.89
N GLY A 552 7.02 18.53 -2.23
CA GLY A 552 6.57 17.26 -1.75
C GLY A 552 6.98 17.01 -0.30
N ASP A 553 6.00 16.72 0.56
CA ASP A 553 6.19 16.37 1.97
C ASP A 553 6.56 14.88 2.13
N ALA A 554 7.44 14.34 1.26
CA ALA A 554 7.82 12.94 1.33
C ALA A 554 8.63 12.64 2.60
N HIS A 555 8.35 11.49 3.19
CA HIS A 555 9.04 11.04 4.41
C HIS A 555 10.56 10.99 4.25
N LEU A 556 11.05 10.62 3.05
CA LEU A 556 12.47 10.54 2.77
C LEU A 556 13.12 11.93 2.75
N SER A 557 12.51 12.87 2.04
CA SER A 557 13.05 14.24 1.93
C SER A 557 13.14 14.88 3.30
N ARG A 558 12.15 14.69 4.17
CA ARG A 558 12.22 15.12 5.57
C ARG A 558 13.25 14.35 6.37
N SER A 559 13.32 13.02 6.25
CA SER A 559 14.33 12.23 6.98
C SER A 559 15.75 12.60 6.58
N VAL A 560 15.97 12.99 5.32
CA VAL A 560 17.29 13.43 4.82
C VAL A 560 17.56 14.89 5.18
N LEU A 561 16.56 15.77 5.04
CA LEU A 561 16.73 17.21 5.26
C LEU A 561 16.71 17.57 6.76
N ASP A 562 15.84 16.92 7.55
CA ASP A 562 15.66 17.23 8.98
C ASP A 562 16.45 16.29 9.90
N GLY A 563 16.70 15.04 9.49
CA GLY A 563 17.35 13.99 10.29
C GLY A 563 18.78 13.65 9.87
N GLY A 564 19.26 14.16 8.75
CA GLY A 564 20.59 13.87 8.24
C GLY A 564 20.89 12.37 8.09
N SER A 565 22.13 11.95 8.33
CA SER A 565 22.56 10.55 8.30
C SER A 565 21.86 9.68 9.36
N GLU A 566 21.53 10.22 10.52
CA GLU A 566 20.86 9.49 11.61
C GLU A 566 19.43 9.08 11.22
N GLY A 567 18.69 9.91 10.50
CA GLY A 567 17.36 9.60 10.00
C GLY A 567 17.35 8.46 8.98
N ILE A 568 18.37 8.39 8.11
CA ILE A 568 18.54 7.31 7.12
C ILE A 568 18.90 5.99 7.83
N VAL A 569 19.83 6.02 8.77
CA VAL A 569 20.25 4.85 9.56
C VAL A 569 19.06 4.27 10.31
N ALA A 570 18.29 5.10 11.03
CA ALA A 570 17.10 4.66 11.75
C ALA A 570 16.01 4.07 10.83
N ALA A 571 15.87 4.57 9.59
CA ALA A 571 14.95 4.00 8.62
C ALA A 571 15.42 2.61 8.13
N LEU A 572 16.73 2.46 7.91
CA LEU A 572 17.33 1.18 7.50
C LEU A 572 17.23 0.14 8.62
N GLU A 573 17.55 0.53 9.86
CA GLU A 573 17.42 -0.33 11.04
C GLU A 573 15.99 -0.84 11.23
N ARG A 574 14.98 0.04 11.07
CA ARG A 574 13.57 -0.38 11.13
C ARG A 574 13.23 -1.42 10.07
N ARG A 575 13.67 -1.23 8.82
CA ARG A 575 13.42 -2.20 7.73
C ARG A 575 14.09 -3.53 8.01
N MET A 576 15.34 -3.51 8.41
CA MET A 576 16.08 -4.72 8.76
C MET A 576 15.45 -5.46 9.96
N ALA A 577 15.03 -4.73 10.99
CA ALA A 577 14.36 -5.33 12.14
C ALA A 577 13.03 -6.00 11.73
N THR A 578 12.23 -5.36 10.88
CA THR A 578 10.98 -5.95 10.36
C THR A 578 11.26 -7.21 9.50
N GLN A 579 12.27 -7.18 8.64
CA GLN A 579 12.67 -8.36 7.86
C GLN A 579 13.13 -9.53 8.74
N LEU A 580 13.95 -9.24 9.75
CA LEU A 580 14.44 -10.25 10.67
C LEU A 580 13.30 -10.88 11.50
N ASP A 581 12.31 -10.09 11.90
CA ASP A 581 11.12 -10.57 12.60
C ASP A 581 10.29 -11.52 11.71
N LEU A 582 10.07 -11.15 10.44
CA LEU A 582 9.38 -11.99 9.46
C LEU A 582 10.14 -13.30 9.16
N LEU A 583 11.46 -13.23 8.97
CA LEU A 583 12.33 -14.38 8.74
C LEU A 583 12.54 -15.23 10.01
N GLY A 584 12.34 -14.66 11.19
CA GLY A 584 12.34 -15.37 12.48
C GLY A 584 11.16 -16.31 12.64
N SER A 585 10.07 -16.12 11.89
CA SER A 585 8.97 -17.08 11.83
C SER A 585 9.33 -18.29 10.97
N ALA A 586 9.04 -19.51 11.44
CA ALA A 586 9.32 -20.74 10.67
C ALA A 586 8.66 -20.72 9.27
N VAL A 587 7.44 -20.19 9.18
CA VAL A 587 6.70 -20.08 7.91
C VAL A 587 7.35 -19.06 6.98
N GLY A 588 7.70 -17.88 7.48
CA GLY A 588 8.36 -16.84 6.68
C GLY A 588 9.72 -17.28 6.17
N ALA A 589 10.53 -17.93 7.00
CA ALA A 589 11.82 -18.49 6.61
C ALA A 589 11.68 -19.57 5.52
N LEU A 590 10.72 -20.49 5.66
CA LEU A 590 10.47 -21.56 4.70
C LEU A 590 10.03 -20.96 3.33
N ILE A 591 9.13 -20.00 3.34
CA ILE A 591 8.63 -19.31 2.14
C ILE A 591 9.78 -18.57 1.45
N ALA A 592 10.59 -17.82 2.18
CA ALA A 592 11.74 -17.11 1.64
C ALA A 592 12.78 -18.06 1.06
N ALA A 593 13.10 -19.15 1.77
CA ALA A 593 14.04 -20.18 1.30
C ALA A 593 13.56 -20.86 0.01
N ALA A 594 12.28 -21.23 -0.05
CA ALA A 594 11.69 -21.84 -1.25
C ALA A 594 11.76 -20.90 -2.45
N GLY A 595 11.37 -19.63 -2.28
CA GLY A 595 11.47 -18.63 -3.35
C GLY A 595 12.90 -18.41 -3.81
N LEU A 596 13.84 -18.27 -2.87
CA LEU A 596 15.26 -18.10 -3.16
C LEU A 596 15.87 -19.32 -3.88
N CYS A 597 15.54 -20.55 -3.47
CA CYS A 597 15.99 -21.77 -4.14
C CYS A 597 15.55 -21.80 -5.61
N VAL A 598 14.31 -21.44 -5.93
CA VAL A 598 13.81 -21.35 -7.30
C VAL A 598 14.58 -20.29 -8.08
N LEU A 599 14.79 -19.10 -7.52
CA LEU A 599 15.56 -18.04 -8.18
C LEU A 599 17.01 -18.45 -8.44
N ILE A 600 17.66 -19.11 -7.49
CA ILE A 600 19.02 -19.67 -7.68
C ILE A 600 19.02 -20.71 -8.80
N ALA A 601 18.06 -21.64 -8.82
CA ALA A 601 17.96 -22.64 -9.87
C ALA A 601 17.79 -22.02 -11.26
N VAL A 602 16.97 -20.98 -11.38
CA VAL A 602 16.81 -20.21 -12.64
C VAL A 602 18.10 -19.48 -13.00
N ALA A 603 18.79 -18.86 -12.02
CA ALA A 603 20.05 -18.16 -12.24
C ALA A 603 21.17 -19.10 -12.72
N VAL A 604 21.30 -20.28 -12.10
CA VAL A 604 22.28 -21.31 -12.50
C VAL A 604 21.99 -21.78 -13.92
N ARG A 605 20.71 -21.99 -14.25
CA ARG A 605 20.28 -22.48 -15.57
C ARG A 605 20.05 -21.36 -16.60
N ARG A 606 20.38 -20.10 -16.28
CA ARG A 606 20.07 -18.94 -17.15
C ARG A 606 20.54 -19.05 -18.59
N ARG A 607 21.68 -19.74 -18.85
CA ARG A 607 22.22 -19.92 -20.21
C ARG A 607 21.28 -20.76 -21.05
N SER A 608 20.81 -21.90 -20.54
CA SER A 608 19.88 -22.80 -21.22
C SER A 608 18.46 -22.21 -21.21
N ALA A 609 18.03 -21.58 -20.10
CA ALA A 609 16.72 -20.99 -19.99
C ALA A 609 16.48 -19.85 -21.01
N LEU A 610 17.50 -19.07 -21.36
CA LEU A 610 17.41 -17.95 -22.32
C LEU A 610 17.92 -18.31 -23.74
N ALA A 611 18.34 -19.56 -23.99
CA ALA A 611 18.83 -20.01 -25.29
C ALA A 611 17.83 -19.76 -26.43
N PRO A 612 16.51 -20.10 -26.31
CA PRO A 612 15.54 -19.89 -27.38
C PRO A 612 15.43 -18.44 -27.83
N LEU A 613 15.51 -17.49 -26.88
CA LEU A 613 15.47 -16.05 -27.21
C LEU A 613 16.74 -15.59 -27.95
N ARG A 614 17.89 -16.15 -27.61
CA ARG A 614 19.15 -15.82 -28.27
C ARG A 614 19.18 -16.34 -29.69
N GLU A 615 18.72 -17.58 -29.91
CA GLU A 615 18.57 -18.20 -31.22
C GLU A 615 17.57 -17.47 -32.10
N ALA A 616 16.46 -17.01 -31.52
CA ALA A 616 15.46 -16.18 -32.19
C ALA A 616 15.90 -14.72 -32.43
N GLY A 617 17.06 -14.30 -31.95
CA GLY A 617 17.55 -12.93 -32.05
C GLY A 617 16.81 -11.92 -31.16
N ALA A 618 16.06 -12.39 -30.16
CA ALA A 618 15.27 -11.56 -29.25
C ALA A 618 16.11 -11.06 -28.05
N ARG A 619 17.33 -10.56 -28.33
CA ARG A 619 18.24 -10.02 -27.30
C ARG A 619 17.62 -8.98 -26.38
N PRO A 620 16.78 -8.03 -26.84
CA PRO A 620 16.16 -7.07 -25.93
C PRO A 620 15.28 -7.71 -24.84
N LEU A 621 14.52 -8.79 -25.18
CA LEU A 621 13.74 -9.52 -24.16
C LEU A 621 14.65 -10.27 -23.19
N THR A 622 15.77 -10.84 -23.68
CA THR A 622 16.80 -11.43 -22.81
C THR A 622 17.35 -10.42 -21.81
N ALA A 623 17.62 -9.20 -22.26
CA ALA A 623 18.05 -8.10 -21.39
C ALA A 623 16.96 -7.70 -20.38
N GLY A 624 15.71 -7.56 -20.82
CA GLY A 624 14.57 -7.25 -19.95
C GLY A 624 14.33 -8.29 -18.85
N LEU A 625 14.40 -9.58 -19.19
CA LEU A 625 14.29 -10.67 -18.22
C LEU A 625 15.46 -10.68 -17.22
N SER A 626 16.68 -10.37 -17.66
CA SER A 626 17.84 -10.26 -16.77
C SER A 626 17.69 -9.08 -15.81
N GLY A 627 17.18 -7.94 -16.31
CA GLY A 627 16.85 -6.78 -15.50
C GLY A 627 15.73 -7.06 -14.50
N ALA A 628 14.66 -7.73 -14.93
CA ALA A 628 13.55 -8.11 -14.07
C ALA A 628 14.00 -9.03 -12.92
N PHE A 629 14.90 -9.98 -13.23
CA PHE A 629 15.50 -10.84 -12.21
C PHE A 629 16.30 -10.04 -11.18
N ALA A 630 17.15 -9.11 -11.63
CA ALA A 630 17.90 -8.21 -10.73
C ALA A 630 16.97 -7.33 -9.91
N ALA A 631 15.90 -6.78 -10.51
CA ALA A 631 14.90 -5.98 -9.82
C ALA A 631 14.22 -6.75 -8.67
N VAL A 632 13.82 -8.00 -8.89
CA VAL A 632 13.22 -8.86 -7.85
C VAL A 632 14.19 -9.06 -6.68
N LEU A 633 15.45 -9.37 -6.94
CA LEU A 633 16.43 -9.57 -5.88
C LEU A 633 16.68 -8.29 -5.07
N ILE A 634 16.82 -7.17 -5.75
CA ILE A 634 17.02 -5.87 -5.07
C ILE A 634 15.76 -5.46 -4.32
N CYS A 635 14.57 -5.67 -4.88
CA CYS A 635 13.29 -5.42 -4.19
C CYS A 635 13.19 -6.23 -2.88
N ALA A 636 13.55 -7.52 -2.91
CA ALA A 636 13.55 -8.36 -1.72
C ALA A 636 14.57 -7.91 -0.66
N LEU A 637 15.71 -7.33 -1.08
CA LEU A 637 16.73 -6.82 -0.17
C LEU A 637 16.40 -5.42 0.39
N ALA A 638 15.77 -4.57 -0.44
CA ALA A 638 15.50 -3.17 -0.10
C ALA A 638 14.21 -2.97 0.72
N ASN A 639 13.30 -3.93 0.72
CA ASN A 639 11.97 -3.82 1.33
C ASN A 639 11.77 -4.76 2.52
N ASP A 640 10.76 -4.49 3.32
CA ASP A 640 10.43 -5.18 4.57
C ASP A 640 9.51 -6.40 4.41
N SER A 641 9.24 -6.84 3.16
CA SER A 641 8.41 -8.02 2.83
C SER A 641 9.15 -9.01 1.91
N ALA A 642 10.43 -9.29 2.23
CA ALA A 642 11.27 -10.19 1.45
C ALA A 642 10.64 -11.55 1.10
N PRO A 643 9.97 -12.28 2.03
CA PRO A 643 9.36 -13.56 1.71
C PRO A 643 8.34 -13.47 0.58
N ASP A 644 7.44 -12.48 0.61
CA ASP A 644 6.39 -12.32 -0.39
C ASP A 644 6.97 -11.95 -1.76
N VAL A 645 7.95 -11.04 -1.79
CA VAL A 645 8.64 -10.61 -3.01
C VAL A 645 9.42 -11.77 -3.65
N LEU A 646 10.10 -12.60 -2.85
CA LEU A 646 10.84 -13.77 -3.35
C LEU A 646 9.89 -14.80 -3.99
N VAL A 647 8.72 -15.04 -3.41
CA VAL A 647 7.71 -15.95 -3.99
C VAL A 647 7.16 -15.38 -5.29
N ILE A 648 6.76 -14.13 -5.31
CA ILE A 648 6.28 -13.46 -6.53
C ILE A 648 7.33 -13.54 -7.62
N GLY A 649 8.59 -13.23 -7.30
CA GLY A 649 9.72 -13.31 -8.21
C GLY A 649 9.97 -14.72 -8.72
N ALA A 650 9.89 -15.73 -7.86
CA ALA A 650 10.06 -17.14 -8.24
C ALA A 650 8.96 -17.60 -9.21
N VAL A 651 7.70 -17.28 -8.92
CA VAL A 651 6.57 -17.58 -9.81
C VAL A 651 6.74 -16.90 -11.16
N LEU A 652 7.05 -15.61 -11.19
CA LEU A 652 7.27 -14.87 -12.44
C LEU A 652 8.46 -15.42 -13.22
N ALA A 653 9.54 -15.82 -12.56
CA ALA A 653 10.71 -16.41 -13.21
C ALA A 653 10.39 -17.78 -13.86
N LEU A 654 9.58 -18.62 -13.20
CA LEU A 654 9.11 -19.90 -13.76
C LEU A 654 8.18 -19.67 -14.95
N LEU A 655 7.22 -18.75 -14.84
CA LEU A 655 6.30 -18.40 -15.92
C LEU A 655 7.06 -17.80 -17.12
N ALA A 656 8.07 -16.97 -16.86
CA ALA A 656 8.95 -16.42 -17.91
C ALA A 656 9.76 -17.52 -18.60
N ALA A 657 10.30 -18.48 -17.84
CA ALA A 657 10.99 -19.64 -18.42
C ALA A 657 10.05 -20.46 -19.31
N GLY A 658 8.82 -20.73 -18.85
CA GLY A 658 7.78 -21.39 -19.65
C GLY A 658 7.45 -20.63 -20.93
N TYR A 659 7.29 -19.30 -20.84
CA TYR A 659 7.07 -18.44 -22.00
C TYR A 659 8.22 -18.49 -23.00
N VAL A 660 9.46 -18.45 -22.54
CA VAL A 660 10.66 -18.52 -23.40
C VAL A 660 10.73 -19.84 -24.16
N HIS A 661 10.47 -20.97 -23.49
CA HIS A 661 10.50 -22.31 -24.10
C HIS A 661 9.26 -22.64 -24.94
N SER A 662 8.28 -21.77 -24.98
CA SER A 662 7.05 -21.93 -25.77
C SER A 662 7.15 -21.37 -27.20
N GLU A 663 8.35 -21.19 -27.73
CA GLU A 663 8.56 -20.71 -29.10
C GLU A 663 7.70 -21.47 -30.10
N PRO A 664 6.89 -20.79 -30.95
CA PRO A 664 6.08 -21.45 -31.97
C PRO A 664 6.95 -22.21 -32.99
N SER A 665 6.55 -23.39 -33.36
CA SER A 665 7.24 -24.16 -34.42
C SER A 665 7.17 -23.41 -35.77
N LYS A 666 8.11 -23.72 -36.67
CA LYS A 666 8.09 -23.09 -38.00
C LYS A 666 6.74 -23.32 -38.73
N GLN A 667 6.07 -24.43 -38.48
CA GLN A 667 4.76 -24.77 -39.05
C GLN A 667 3.62 -23.92 -38.49
N GLU A 668 3.70 -23.50 -37.20
CA GLU A 668 2.71 -22.62 -36.56
C GLU A 668 2.85 -21.15 -36.99
N ARG A 669 3.99 -20.77 -37.57
CA ARG A 669 4.28 -19.41 -38.04
C ARG A 669 3.74 -19.12 -39.46
N ARG A 670 3.25 -20.13 -40.21
CA ARG A 670 2.65 -19.91 -41.54
C ARG A 670 1.26 -19.26 -41.37
N PRO A 671 0.94 -18.22 -42.14
CA PRO A 671 -0.39 -17.62 -42.12
C PRO A 671 -1.47 -18.66 -42.44
N THR A 672 -2.62 -18.54 -41.85
CA THR A 672 -3.75 -19.49 -41.98
C THR A 672 -4.18 -19.67 -43.44
N LEU A 673 -4.04 -18.64 -44.27
CA LEU A 673 -4.31 -18.67 -45.71
C LEU A 673 -3.36 -19.60 -46.50
N GLU A 674 -2.07 -19.71 -46.11
CA GLU A 674 -1.14 -20.66 -46.75
C GLU A 674 -1.33 -22.11 -46.26
N ARG A 675 -1.88 -22.31 -45.05
CA ARG A 675 -2.22 -23.64 -44.55
C ARG A 675 -3.41 -24.24 -45.28
N ASP A 676 -4.40 -23.44 -45.63
CA ASP A 676 -5.59 -23.90 -46.39
C ASP A 676 -5.21 -24.22 -47.86
N THR A 677 -4.34 -23.43 -48.46
CA THR A 677 -3.88 -23.72 -49.83
C THR A 677 -2.97 -24.92 -49.92
N SER A 678 -2.06 -25.12 -48.95
CA SER A 678 -1.20 -26.33 -48.94
C SER A 678 -2.01 -27.60 -48.64
N ARG A 679 -3.01 -27.55 -47.75
CA ARG A 679 -3.91 -28.68 -47.47
C ARG A 679 -4.78 -29.03 -48.68
N ARG A 680 -5.29 -28.05 -49.40
CA ARG A 680 -6.06 -28.27 -50.66
C ARG A 680 -5.17 -28.81 -51.77
N TYR A 681 -3.89 -28.42 -51.78
CA TYR A 681 -2.94 -28.96 -52.80
C TYR A 681 -2.55 -30.42 -52.48
N ASP A 682 -2.37 -30.77 -51.22
CA ASP A 682 -2.09 -32.14 -50.77
C ASP A 682 -3.30 -33.05 -50.91
N GLU A 683 -4.53 -32.57 -50.64
CA GLU A 683 -5.81 -33.28 -50.87
C GLU A 683 -6.10 -33.48 -52.36
N ALA A 684 -5.71 -32.53 -53.22
CA ALA A 684 -5.83 -32.67 -54.66
C ALA A 684 -4.84 -33.70 -55.26
N ARG A 685 -3.67 -33.84 -54.64
CA ARG A 685 -2.65 -34.82 -55.07
C ARG A 685 -2.93 -36.25 -54.59
N SER A 686 -3.73 -36.42 -53.52
CA SER A 686 -4.07 -37.71 -52.96
C SER A 686 -5.30 -38.38 -53.55
N ARG A 687 -6.00 -37.74 -54.50
CA ARG A 687 -7.11 -38.35 -55.22
C ARG A 687 -6.53 -39.32 -56.29
N PRO A 688 -6.83 -40.61 -56.20
CA PRO A 688 -6.44 -41.54 -57.25
C PRO A 688 -7.18 -41.18 -58.55
N THR A 689 -6.41 -41.02 -59.63
CA THR A 689 -6.94 -40.93 -60.99
C THR A 689 -7.68 -42.26 -61.28
N ALA A 690 -9.00 -42.24 -61.20
CA ALA A 690 -9.84 -43.34 -61.72
C ALA A 690 -9.70 -43.34 -63.24
N ALA A 691 -9.06 -44.36 -63.80
CA ALA A 691 -9.08 -44.73 -65.18
C ALA A 691 -10.27 -45.67 -65.43
#